data_f3fa60f1ed7b1632ff53b7f145e7d05a
#
_entry.id   f3fa60f1ed7b1632ff53b7f145e7d05a
#
_cell.length_a   1.000
_cell.length_b   1.000
_cell.length_c   1.000
_cell.angle_alpha   90.00
_cell.angle_beta   90.00
_cell.angle_gamma   90.00
#
_symmetry.space_group_name_H-M   'P 1'
#
loop_
_entity.id
_entity.type
_entity.pdbx_description
1 polymer ?
#
loop_
_entity_poly.entity_id
_entity_poly.type
_entity_poly.pdbx_seq_one_letter_code
_entity_poly.pdbx_strand_id
1 'polypeptide(L)'
;MSGARPRVKWLAPTGQGRAEVIIRCPRRLERMLSQEFGELQLPPVQIFQGGVQGLWTFEEAELACFASRIASRVLWPLARFPALNADGLYAGAASLPWGQWLLGPRSLGLGFDGVHDQLRHTRFSALRIKDAIFDRLRQEGLPLPELDPVGAELQLHGVLHREQVTLYVVLGGGALHRRGWRRDAGVAPIKENLAAAILRLGGWGLGAGGPLFDPVCGSGTLLVEGALMALGIPPGASRERSGHDRWVGAERTQWAGLRARSGAQEREAPLRLIGRDADPEQLARTQVHLEAAGLLDHPLLELDLAEGRLEDCAGAEPAPQLIVGNPPYGARLAASEDLLPTLGRVLVRNHPETKLSFIVGVPAGEDSDTRALIARLGIPGLKASALNNGALEAVVLSGATPAAPEVREGASGAALGGPAPGADPLWDKALEAAEAFANRIRKNRSHLGRWARRQGVSAYRLYDRDLPEYVLTIDHYGTALAVQTYEAPNTIDPAQAALRQRAALALLPEAAGVKEEALYLRERRRTSPENQYGVASRAQERVQVIEGPAKFWVNLSDYLDTGLYLDSRGIRRAIAEYLRVLRARRARQGKGGPRLLNLFSYTGTATVQGALGGAEESLSVDLSRTYLNWARDNFELNRLDGARHSLQQADVKAWLASPPAGPRESHFDVILFDAPTFSNSERMAEDLDLQRDHPALLEAALKRLAPGGVLFFVTHARRFDFTFEAEGWAAEEKTHLTLDQDCDRGRPAHRCWLIRPEGGTIPGL
;
A
#
# COMPACT_ATOMS: atom_id res chain seq x y z
N MET A 1 31.15 -55.73 6.84
CA MET A 1 29.93 -55.60 7.63
C MET A 1 28.74 -55.89 6.73
N SER A 2 28.06 -57.02 6.95
CA SER A 2 26.86 -57.44 6.21
C SER A 2 25.72 -56.49 6.56
N GLY A 3 25.55 -55.43 5.79
CA GLY A 3 24.45 -54.52 5.95
C GLY A 3 23.14 -55.19 5.56
N ALA A 4 22.28 -55.44 6.53
CA ALA A 4 20.92 -55.90 6.27
C ALA A 4 20.27 -54.93 5.30
N ARG A 5 19.77 -55.42 4.15
CA ARG A 5 19.04 -54.58 3.17
C ARG A 5 17.85 -53.91 3.91
N PRO A 6 17.65 -52.58 3.74
CA PRO A 6 16.54 -51.87 4.40
C PRO A 6 15.22 -52.55 4.01
N ARG A 7 14.34 -52.78 5.01
CA ARG A 7 12.99 -53.31 4.75
C ARG A 7 12.15 -52.22 4.04
N VAL A 8 12.09 -52.35 2.72
CA VAL A 8 11.27 -51.44 1.87
C VAL A 8 9.87 -52.01 1.76
N LYS A 9 8.89 -51.15 2.01
CA LYS A 9 7.48 -51.45 1.73
C LYS A 9 7.09 -50.72 0.44
N TRP A 10 6.73 -51.46 -0.58
CA TRP A 10 6.11 -50.91 -1.79
C TRP A 10 4.66 -50.53 -1.49
N LEU A 11 4.23 -49.35 -1.96
CA LEU A 11 2.89 -48.81 -1.70
C LEU A 11 2.04 -48.99 -2.94
N ALA A 12 2.16 -48.07 -3.92
CA ALA A 12 1.45 -48.14 -5.18
C ALA A 12 2.30 -47.64 -6.36
N PRO A 13 3.48 -48.26 -6.62
CA PRO A 13 4.45 -47.70 -7.59
C PRO A 13 3.94 -47.73 -9.04
N THR A 14 2.97 -48.57 -9.37
CA THR A 14 2.37 -48.69 -10.71
C THR A 14 1.01 -47.99 -10.85
N GLY A 15 0.57 -47.24 -9.86
CA GLY A 15 -0.73 -46.61 -9.88
C GLY A 15 -1.93 -47.54 -9.65
N GLN A 16 -1.68 -48.85 -9.34
CA GLN A 16 -2.76 -49.82 -9.12
C GLN A 16 -3.35 -49.73 -7.70
N GLY A 17 -4.67 -49.95 -7.60
CA GLY A 17 -5.39 -50.04 -6.34
C GLY A 17 -5.59 -48.68 -5.67
N ARG A 18 -6.01 -48.73 -4.41
CA ARG A 18 -6.16 -47.50 -3.58
C ARG A 18 -4.86 -47.26 -2.78
N ALA A 19 -4.47 -46.02 -2.72
CA ALA A 19 -3.27 -45.58 -2.01
C ALA A 19 -3.57 -44.41 -1.09
N GLU A 20 -2.74 -44.28 -0.07
CA GLU A 20 -2.76 -43.10 0.85
C GLU A 20 -2.15 -41.89 0.14
N VAL A 21 -2.99 -41.09 -0.50
CA VAL A 21 -2.58 -39.90 -1.26
C VAL A 21 -2.51 -38.70 -0.32
N ILE A 22 -1.42 -37.94 -0.40
CA ILE A 22 -1.28 -36.68 0.33
C ILE A 22 -1.51 -35.51 -0.62
N ILE A 23 -2.39 -34.60 -0.24
CA ILE A 23 -2.65 -33.38 -1.00
C ILE A 23 -2.26 -32.20 -0.13
N ARG A 24 -1.29 -31.40 -0.60
CA ARG A 24 -0.83 -30.18 0.07
C ARG A 24 -1.63 -28.98 -0.36
N CYS A 25 -1.87 -28.06 0.58
CA CYS A 25 -2.46 -26.75 0.31
C CYS A 25 -1.79 -25.66 1.17
N PRO A 26 -2.03 -24.39 0.92
CA PRO A 26 -1.65 -23.32 1.84
C PRO A 26 -2.28 -23.55 3.21
N ARG A 27 -1.51 -23.28 4.27
CA ARG A 27 -2.02 -23.40 5.66
C ARG A 27 -3.30 -22.58 5.83
N ARG A 28 -4.22 -23.10 6.66
CA ARG A 28 -5.55 -22.55 6.96
C ARG A 28 -6.58 -22.71 5.83
N LEU A 29 -6.20 -23.33 4.69
CA LEU A 29 -7.13 -23.68 3.61
C LEU A 29 -7.51 -25.17 3.58
N GLU A 30 -7.09 -25.96 4.54
CA GLU A 30 -7.30 -27.42 4.59
C GLU A 30 -8.79 -27.78 4.60
N ARG A 31 -9.61 -27.04 5.33
CA ARG A 31 -11.09 -27.25 5.36
C ARG A 31 -11.72 -26.90 4.01
N MET A 32 -11.28 -25.79 3.38
CA MET A 32 -11.77 -25.39 2.06
C MET A 32 -11.39 -26.42 1.00
N LEU A 33 -10.17 -26.98 1.07
CA LEU A 33 -9.74 -28.07 0.19
C LEU A 33 -10.59 -29.33 0.38
N SER A 34 -10.90 -29.69 1.62
CA SER A 34 -11.78 -30.84 1.92
C SER A 34 -13.20 -30.63 1.39
N GLN A 35 -13.74 -29.41 1.48
CA GLN A 35 -15.05 -29.05 0.91
C GLN A 35 -15.03 -29.11 -0.63
N GLU A 36 -13.95 -28.60 -1.26
CA GLU A 36 -13.76 -28.67 -2.72
C GLU A 36 -13.76 -30.11 -3.22
N PHE A 37 -13.15 -31.03 -2.48
CA PHE A 37 -13.17 -32.45 -2.85
C PHE A 37 -14.56 -33.08 -2.71
N GLY A 38 -15.36 -32.67 -1.75
CA GLY A 38 -16.77 -33.05 -1.67
C GLY A 38 -17.57 -32.58 -2.90
N GLU A 39 -17.35 -31.33 -3.35
CA GLU A 39 -17.95 -30.77 -4.55
C GLU A 39 -17.53 -31.53 -5.83
N LEU A 40 -16.28 -32.00 -5.88
CA LEU A 40 -15.72 -32.84 -6.95
C LEU A 40 -16.13 -34.32 -6.85
N GLN A 41 -16.95 -34.68 -5.87
CA GLN A 41 -17.40 -36.04 -5.58
C GLN A 41 -16.25 -37.02 -5.32
N LEU A 42 -15.12 -36.54 -4.80
CA LEU A 42 -13.99 -37.35 -4.40
C LEU A 42 -14.23 -37.98 -3.02
N PRO A 43 -13.61 -39.13 -2.73
CA PRO A 43 -13.74 -39.77 -1.42
C PRO A 43 -13.28 -38.88 -0.27
N PRO A 44 -13.83 -39.10 0.96
CA PRO A 44 -13.52 -38.30 2.12
C PRO A 44 -12.02 -38.31 2.48
N VAL A 45 -11.56 -37.21 3.08
CA VAL A 45 -10.16 -36.99 3.47
C VAL A 45 -10.04 -36.67 4.96
N GLN A 46 -8.86 -36.98 5.50
CA GLN A 46 -8.45 -36.57 6.83
C GLN A 46 -7.64 -35.25 6.72
N ILE A 47 -7.98 -34.26 7.54
CA ILE A 47 -7.31 -32.96 7.55
C ILE A 47 -6.10 -33.03 8.48
N PHE A 48 -4.95 -32.51 8.03
CA PHE A 48 -3.76 -32.24 8.85
C PHE A 48 -3.18 -30.86 8.48
N GLN A 49 -2.26 -30.35 9.28
CA GLN A 49 -1.69 -29.02 9.06
C GLN A 49 -0.94 -28.91 7.72
N GLY A 50 -1.44 -28.10 6.80
CA GLY A 50 -0.86 -27.84 5.47
C GLY A 50 -1.30 -28.85 4.40
N GLY A 51 -2.39 -29.61 4.64
CA GLY A 51 -2.94 -30.50 3.64
C GLY A 51 -4.05 -31.45 4.14
N VAL A 52 -4.37 -32.40 3.28
CA VAL A 52 -5.30 -33.47 3.54
C VAL A 52 -4.75 -34.81 3.05
N GLN A 53 -5.26 -35.90 3.56
CA GLN A 53 -4.89 -37.27 3.19
C GLN A 53 -6.14 -38.11 2.93
N GLY A 54 -6.14 -38.87 1.82
CA GLY A 54 -7.24 -39.74 1.46
C GLY A 54 -6.77 -41.09 0.93
N LEU A 55 -7.61 -42.11 1.08
CA LEU A 55 -7.39 -43.44 0.47
C LEU A 55 -8.07 -43.47 -0.91
N TRP A 56 -7.32 -43.16 -1.96
CA TRP A 56 -7.82 -42.88 -3.30
C TRP A 56 -7.24 -43.82 -4.36
N THR A 57 -7.96 -43.98 -5.47
CA THR A 57 -7.41 -44.52 -6.70
C THR A 57 -6.53 -43.48 -7.41
N PHE A 58 -5.77 -43.94 -8.42
CA PHE A 58 -4.96 -43.02 -9.22
C PHE A 58 -5.82 -42.02 -9.98
N GLU A 59 -6.92 -42.47 -10.54
CA GLU A 59 -7.89 -41.64 -11.30
C GLU A 59 -8.50 -40.55 -10.41
N GLU A 60 -8.85 -40.88 -9.16
CA GLU A 60 -9.37 -39.92 -8.16
C GLU A 60 -8.29 -38.85 -7.80
N ALA A 61 -7.04 -39.29 -7.63
CA ALA A 61 -5.91 -38.39 -7.35
C ALA A 61 -5.57 -37.50 -8.57
N GLU A 62 -5.66 -38.04 -9.77
CA GLU A 62 -5.46 -37.30 -11.01
C GLU A 62 -6.58 -36.28 -11.23
N LEU A 63 -7.84 -36.65 -10.95
CA LEU A 63 -8.95 -35.70 -11.00
C LEU A 63 -8.75 -34.54 -10.01
N ALA A 64 -8.34 -34.84 -8.80
CA ALA A 64 -7.99 -33.80 -7.82
C ALA A 64 -6.87 -32.88 -8.32
N CYS A 65 -5.83 -33.46 -8.96
CA CYS A 65 -4.74 -32.71 -9.55
C CYS A 65 -5.20 -31.80 -10.71
N PHE A 66 -6.15 -32.27 -11.52
CA PHE A 66 -6.68 -31.56 -12.69
C PHE A 66 -7.69 -30.46 -12.29
N ALA A 67 -8.60 -30.76 -11.35
CA ALA A 67 -9.76 -29.94 -11.07
C ALA A 67 -9.63 -29.04 -9.83
N SER A 68 -8.76 -29.39 -8.86
CA SER A 68 -8.64 -28.58 -7.64
C SER A 68 -8.00 -27.23 -7.88
N ARG A 69 -8.65 -26.18 -7.39
CA ARG A 69 -8.17 -24.80 -7.41
C ARG A 69 -7.32 -24.46 -6.17
N ILE A 70 -7.54 -25.19 -5.06
CA ILE A 70 -6.92 -24.92 -3.75
C ILE A 70 -5.66 -25.73 -3.54
N ALA A 71 -5.59 -26.95 -4.08
CA ALA A 71 -4.43 -27.82 -3.93
C ALA A 71 -3.14 -27.18 -4.47
N SER A 72 -2.03 -27.41 -3.75
CA SER A 72 -0.70 -26.97 -4.17
C SER A 72 0.10 -28.10 -4.81
N ARG A 73 -0.07 -29.34 -4.33
CA ARG A 73 0.57 -30.55 -4.83
C ARG A 73 -0.28 -31.77 -4.49
N VAL A 74 -0.28 -32.76 -5.38
CA VAL A 74 -0.84 -34.09 -5.15
C VAL A 74 0.32 -35.08 -5.17
N LEU A 75 0.48 -35.85 -4.09
CA LEU A 75 1.59 -36.76 -3.87
C LEU A 75 1.09 -38.20 -3.92
N TRP A 76 1.45 -38.96 -4.96
CA TRP A 76 1.15 -40.39 -5.13
C TRP A 76 2.27 -41.24 -4.55
N PRO A 77 2.02 -42.17 -3.59
CA PRO A 77 3.07 -42.88 -2.88
C PRO A 77 3.66 -44.01 -3.69
N LEU A 78 5.01 -44.10 -3.72
CA LEU A 78 5.77 -45.15 -4.38
C LEU A 78 6.21 -46.22 -3.39
N ALA A 79 7.00 -45.84 -2.40
CA ALA A 79 7.63 -46.74 -1.45
C ALA A 79 7.90 -46.06 -0.11
N ARG A 80 7.98 -46.85 0.95
CA ARG A 80 8.37 -46.42 2.32
C ARG A 80 9.49 -47.28 2.86
N PHE A 81 10.49 -46.64 3.47
CA PHE A 81 11.64 -47.30 4.08
C PHE A 81 12.18 -46.49 5.27
N PRO A 82 12.88 -47.18 6.22
CA PRO A 82 13.52 -46.51 7.33
C PRO A 82 14.75 -45.71 6.88
N ALA A 83 14.93 -44.50 7.41
CA ALA A 83 16.09 -43.65 7.17
C ALA A 83 16.44 -42.83 8.40
N LEU A 84 17.37 -43.29 9.20
CA LEU A 84 17.87 -42.61 10.38
C LEU A 84 18.92 -41.55 10.05
N ASN A 85 19.65 -41.74 8.97
CA ASN A 85 20.75 -40.88 8.53
C ASN A 85 20.88 -40.86 7.00
N ALA A 86 21.89 -40.17 6.49
CA ALA A 86 22.14 -40.02 5.05
C ALA A 86 22.43 -41.37 4.35
N ASP A 87 23.09 -42.29 5.01
CA ASP A 87 23.42 -43.62 4.43
C ASP A 87 22.16 -44.49 4.39
N GLY A 88 21.34 -44.50 5.41
CA GLY A 88 20.04 -45.18 5.39
C GLY A 88 19.08 -44.60 4.32
N LEU A 89 19.08 -43.30 4.18
CA LEU A 89 18.31 -42.61 3.11
C LEU A 89 18.78 -43.05 1.70
N TYR A 90 20.10 -43.03 1.49
CA TYR A 90 20.70 -43.50 0.23
C TYR A 90 20.41 -44.96 -0.04
N ALA A 91 20.68 -45.85 0.93
CA ALA A 91 20.49 -47.28 0.78
C ALA A 91 19.03 -47.66 0.50
N GLY A 92 18.10 -47.04 1.20
CA GLY A 92 16.65 -47.17 0.95
C GLY A 92 16.26 -46.80 -0.47
N ALA A 93 16.66 -45.60 -0.90
CA ALA A 93 16.38 -45.13 -2.26
C ALA A 93 17.07 -45.96 -3.36
N ALA A 94 18.33 -46.35 -3.17
CA ALA A 94 19.09 -47.17 -4.15
C ALA A 94 18.53 -48.59 -4.30
N SER A 95 17.82 -49.13 -3.32
CA SER A 95 17.19 -50.45 -3.38
C SER A 95 15.95 -50.51 -4.27
N LEU A 96 15.44 -49.35 -4.73
CA LEU A 96 14.23 -49.25 -5.56
C LEU A 96 14.55 -49.50 -7.04
N PRO A 97 13.62 -50.08 -7.80
CA PRO A 97 13.85 -50.44 -9.22
C PRO A 97 13.58 -49.22 -10.14
N TRP A 98 14.44 -48.20 -10.06
CA TRP A 98 14.25 -46.92 -10.75
C TRP A 98 14.17 -47.08 -12.28
N GLY A 99 14.93 -47.99 -12.88
CA GLY A 99 14.86 -48.24 -14.31
C GLY A 99 13.52 -48.82 -14.78
N GLN A 100 12.75 -49.45 -13.88
CA GLN A 100 11.41 -49.93 -14.19
C GLN A 100 10.34 -48.83 -13.93
N TRP A 101 10.59 -47.94 -12.99
CA TRP A 101 9.60 -46.90 -12.60
C TRP A 101 9.70 -45.61 -13.41
N LEU A 102 10.93 -45.28 -13.88
CA LEU A 102 11.16 -44.08 -14.68
C LEU A 102 11.20 -44.43 -16.16
N LEU A 103 10.35 -43.80 -16.94
CA LEU A 103 10.25 -44.03 -18.41
C LEU A 103 11.18 -43.08 -19.19
N GLY A 104 12.44 -42.96 -18.78
CA GLY A 104 13.46 -42.14 -19.44
C GLY A 104 13.13 -40.63 -19.43
N PRO A 105 12.86 -39.99 -18.28
CA PRO A 105 12.63 -38.55 -18.23
C PRO A 105 13.91 -37.81 -18.65
N ARG A 106 13.75 -36.68 -19.39
CA ARG A 106 14.87 -35.80 -19.75
C ARG A 106 15.38 -35.04 -18.55
N SER A 107 14.47 -34.65 -17.68
CA SER A 107 14.80 -33.93 -16.45
C SER A 107 14.01 -34.47 -15.26
N LEU A 108 14.66 -34.42 -14.07
CA LEU A 108 14.13 -34.91 -12.82
C LEU A 108 14.23 -33.85 -11.75
N GLY A 109 13.10 -33.55 -11.10
CA GLY A 109 13.03 -32.71 -9.91
C GLY A 109 12.93 -33.53 -8.64
N LEU A 110 13.57 -33.08 -7.55
CA LEU A 110 13.44 -33.70 -6.23
C LEU A 110 13.19 -32.69 -5.15
N GLY A 111 12.12 -32.92 -4.37
CA GLY A 111 11.81 -32.21 -3.15
C GLY A 111 11.92 -33.12 -1.93
N PHE A 112 12.04 -32.53 -0.74
CA PHE A 112 12.06 -33.28 0.51
C PHE A 112 11.47 -32.43 1.66
N ASP A 113 10.57 -33.01 2.44
CA ASP A 113 9.99 -32.41 3.64
C ASP A 113 10.32 -33.26 4.88
N GLY A 114 10.45 -32.59 6.01
CA GLY A 114 10.78 -33.18 7.30
C GLY A 114 12.28 -33.13 7.61
N VAL A 115 12.58 -33.07 8.89
CA VAL A 115 13.94 -33.03 9.44
C VAL A 115 14.06 -33.99 10.60
N HIS A 116 15.28 -34.47 10.85
CA HIS A 116 15.66 -35.34 11.96
C HIS A 116 17.07 -34.95 12.42
N ASP A 117 17.49 -35.35 13.61
CA ASP A 117 18.79 -34.97 14.17
C ASP A 117 19.99 -35.20 13.24
N GLN A 118 19.96 -36.23 12.39
CA GLN A 118 20.98 -36.52 11.42
C GLN A 118 20.64 -36.18 9.95
N LEU A 119 19.40 -35.68 9.73
CA LEU A 119 18.89 -35.22 8.42
C LEU A 119 18.33 -33.82 8.56
N ARG A 120 19.18 -32.85 8.91
CA ARG A 120 18.77 -31.48 9.26
C ARG A 120 18.45 -30.57 8.06
N HIS A 121 18.92 -30.95 6.87
CA HIS A 121 18.81 -30.13 5.67
C HIS A 121 18.00 -30.84 4.58
N THR A 122 16.79 -30.36 4.31
CA THR A 122 15.89 -30.96 3.30
C THR A 122 16.50 -31.01 1.91
N ARG A 123 17.25 -29.93 1.51
CA ARG A 123 17.98 -29.92 0.22
C ARG A 123 19.05 -30.99 0.13
N PHE A 124 19.80 -31.22 1.20
CA PHE A 124 20.79 -32.31 1.26
C PHE A 124 20.11 -33.66 1.15
N SER A 125 19.00 -33.90 1.84
CA SER A 125 18.23 -35.13 1.79
C SER A 125 17.70 -35.42 0.37
N ALA A 126 17.20 -34.38 -0.32
CA ALA A 126 16.78 -34.49 -1.72
C ALA A 126 17.95 -34.89 -2.64
N LEU A 127 19.13 -34.26 -2.48
CA LEU A 127 20.33 -34.59 -3.26
C LEU A 127 20.82 -36.04 -2.98
N ARG A 128 20.72 -36.50 -1.76
CA ARG A 128 21.09 -37.85 -1.38
C ARG A 128 20.21 -38.92 -2.04
N ILE A 129 18.90 -38.64 -2.18
CA ILE A 129 17.98 -39.49 -2.95
C ILE A 129 18.34 -39.44 -4.46
N LYS A 130 18.64 -38.25 -4.98
CA LYS A 130 19.10 -38.10 -6.37
C LYS A 130 20.33 -38.94 -6.65
N ASP A 131 21.34 -38.93 -5.77
CA ASP A 131 22.55 -39.72 -5.93
C ASP A 131 22.23 -41.23 -6.01
N ALA A 132 21.34 -41.71 -5.12
CA ALA A 132 20.89 -43.09 -5.13
C ALA A 132 20.17 -43.49 -6.44
N ILE A 133 19.30 -42.60 -6.96
CA ILE A 133 18.60 -42.80 -8.24
C ILE A 133 19.61 -42.87 -9.38
N PHE A 134 20.54 -41.93 -9.46
CA PHE A 134 21.50 -41.80 -10.54
C PHE A 134 22.47 -42.99 -10.56
N ASP A 135 22.96 -43.41 -9.38
CA ASP A 135 23.84 -44.56 -9.28
C ASP A 135 23.13 -45.86 -9.68
N ARG A 136 21.85 -46.01 -9.33
CA ARG A 136 21.04 -47.14 -9.74
C ARG A 136 20.83 -47.19 -11.26
N LEU A 137 20.50 -46.05 -11.89
CA LEU A 137 20.36 -45.96 -13.35
C LEU A 137 21.66 -46.24 -14.07
N ARG A 138 22.82 -45.76 -13.55
CA ARG A 138 24.16 -46.10 -14.09
C ARG A 138 24.44 -47.63 -14.03
N GLN A 139 24.12 -48.25 -12.89
CA GLN A 139 24.29 -49.72 -12.74
C GLN A 139 23.43 -50.49 -13.73
N GLU A 140 22.27 -49.97 -14.12
CA GLU A 140 21.36 -50.56 -15.09
C GLU A 140 21.69 -50.16 -16.55
N GLY A 141 22.72 -49.33 -16.78
CA GLY A 141 23.12 -48.87 -18.11
C GLY A 141 22.11 -47.87 -18.75
N LEU A 142 21.30 -47.21 -17.95
CA LEU A 142 20.25 -46.29 -18.40
C LEU A 142 20.74 -44.83 -18.43
N PRO A 143 20.17 -43.98 -19.34
CA PRO A 143 20.52 -42.57 -19.42
C PRO A 143 20.12 -41.82 -18.14
N LEU A 144 20.96 -40.86 -17.75
CA LEU A 144 20.69 -40.01 -16.58
C LEU A 144 19.88 -38.78 -16.98
N PRO A 145 18.83 -38.44 -16.24
CA PRO A 145 18.10 -37.19 -16.45
C PRO A 145 18.92 -35.99 -15.96
N GLU A 146 18.71 -34.83 -16.57
CA GLU A 146 19.19 -33.57 -16.02
C GLU A 146 18.44 -33.21 -14.70
N LEU A 147 19.13 -32.54 -13.79
CA LEU A 147 18.49 -32.10 -12.55
C LEU A 147 17.84 -30.70 -12.75
N ASP A 148 16.52 -30.64 -12.72
CA ASP A 148 15.77 -29.40 -12.75
C ASP A 148 14.82 -29.31 -11.55
N PRO A 149 15.13 -28.48 -10.54
CA PRO A 149 14.31 -28.35 -9.33
C PRO A 149 12.91 -27.76 -9.55
N VAL A 150 12.69 -27.08 -10.67
CA VAL A 150 11.50 -26.21 -10.87
C VAL A 150 10.63 -26.65 -12.05
N GLY A 151 11.23 -26.96 -13.18
CA GLY A 151 10.55 -27.26 -14.45
C GLY A 151 10.66 -28.69 -14.91
N ALA A 152 11.13 -29.63 -14.06
CA ALA A 152 11.40 -31.02 -14.41
C ALA A 152 10.19 -31.69 -15.07
N GLU A 153 10.49 -32.54 -16.06
CA GLU A 153 9.50 -33.37 -16.76
C GLU A 153 8.84 -34.37 -15.79
N LEU A 154 9.58 -34.82 -14.78
CA LEU A 154 9.07 -35.65 -13.69
C LEU A 154 9.57 -35.13 -12.34
N GLN A 155 8.68 -35.02 -11.37
CA GLN A 155 9.02 -34.60 -10.01
C GLN A 155 8.75 -35.70 -8.99
N LEU A 156 9.75 -35.95 -8.15
CA LEU A 156 9.65 -36.85 -6.99
C LEU A 156 9.69 -36.01 -5.70
N HIS A 157 9.11 -36.56 -4.64
CA HIS A 157 9.10 -35.90 -3.35
C HIS A 157 9.26 -36.91 -2.21
N GLY A 158 10.21 -36.65 -1.30
CA GLY A 158 10.41 -37.45 -0.10
C GLY A 158 9.77 -36.78 1.11
N VAL A 159 9.10 -37.55 1.94
CA VAL A 159 8.56 -37.06 3.23
C VAL A 159 9.12 -37.94 4.35
N LEU A 160 9.85 -37.31 5.27
CA LEU A 160 10.36 -37.93 6.48
C LEU A 160 9.37 -37.74 7.64
N HIS A 161 8.91 -38.85 8.20
CA HIS A 161 8.11 -38.87 9.42
C HIS A 161 8.52 -40.02 10.31
N ARG A 162 8.87 -39.72 11.60
CA ARG A 162 9.26 -40.73 12.60
C ARG A 162 10.26 -41.80 12.02
N GLU A 163 11.38 -41.33 11.51
CA GLU A 163 12.47 -42.20 10.97
C GLU A 163 12.08 -43.03 9.74
N GLN A 164 10.89 -42.79 9.18
CA GLN A 164 10.45 -43.42 7.95
C GLN A 164 10.39 -42.35 6.84
N VAL A 165 10.97 -42.66 5.70
CA VAL A 165 10.85 -41.86 4.48
C VAL A 165 9.85 -42.55 3.56
N THR A 166 8.88 -41.77 3.10
CA THR A 166 7.98 -42.17 2.02
C THR A 166 8.33 -41.35 0.79
N LEU A 167 8.56 -42.05 -0.33
CA LEU A 167 8.78 -41.42 -1.63
C LEU A 167 7.47 -41.36 -2.42
N TYR A 168 7.28 -40.26 -3.11
CA TYR A 168 6.10 -39.96 -3.91
C TYR A 168 6.47 -39.51 -5.31
N VAL A 169 5.61 -39.74 -6.29
CA VAL A 169 5.52 -38.99 -7.53
C VAL A 169 4.63 -37.80 -7.29
N VAL A 170 5.06 -36.61 -7.75
CA VAL A 170 4.24 -35.39 -7.73
C VAL A 170 3.38 -35.38 -8.99
N LEU A 171 2.08 -35.56 -8.83
CA LEU A 171 1.15 -35.50 -9.95
C LEU A 171 0.98 -34.03 -10.39
N GLY A 172 0.79 -33.79 -11.69
CA GLY A 172 0.61 -32.44 -12.22
C GLY A 172 1.89 -31.65 -12.51
N GLY A 173 3.07 -32.29 -12.40
CA GLY A 173 4.34 -31.66 -12.80
C GLY A 173 4.81 -30.53 -11.87
N GLY A 174 4.49 -30.62 -10.57
CA GLY A 174 4.99 -29.67 -9.58
C GLY A 174 3.89 -28.87 -8.90
N ALA A 175 4.10 -27.54 -8.77
CA ALA A 175 3.18 -26.67 -8.04
C ALA A 175 1.89 -26.40 -8.85
N LEU A 176 0.75 -26.89 -8.35
CA LEU A 176 -0.54 -26.79 -9.04
C LEU A 176 -1.07 -25.36 -9.19
N HIS A 177 -0.62 -24.41 -8.34
CA HIS A 177 -0.97 -23.01 -8.51
C HIS A 177 -0.38 -22.38 -9.79
N ARG A 178 0.67 -22.96 -10.36
CA ARG A 178 1.19 -22.57 -11.67
C ARG A 178 0.28 -23.15 -12.76
N ARG A 179 -0.81 -22.42 -13.10
CA ARG A 179 -1.84 -22.91 -14.04
C ARG A 179 -1.33 -23.03 -15.48
N GLY A 180 -0.26 -22.31 -15.85
CA GLY A 180 0.29 -22.28 -17.21
C GLY A 180 -0.06 -21.00 -18.00
N TRP A 181 -1.04 -20.23 -17.56
CA TRP A 181 -1.43 -18.98 -18.23
C TRP A 181 -0.58 -17.75 -17.82
N ARG A 182 0.08 -17.78 -16.66
CA ARG A 182 0.93 -16.67 -16.23
C ARG A 182 2.22 -16.64 -17.04
N ARG A 183 2.42 -15.59 -17.84
CA ARG A 183 3.61 -15.41 -18.68
C ARG A 183 4.68 -14.54 -18.02
N ASP A 184 4.25 -13.51 -17.28
CA ASP A 184 5.12 -12.62 -16.52
C ASP A 184 4.66 -12.57 -15.07
N ALA A 185 5.60 -12.72 -14.14
CA ALA A 185 5.27 -12.73 -12.71
C ALA A 185 5.01 -11.34 -12.13
N GLY A 186 5.48 -10.28 -12.79
CA GLY A 186 5.42 -8.92 -12.25
C GLY A 186 6.08 -8.82 -10.86
N VAL A 187 5.84 -7.73 -10.16
CA VAL A 187 6.29 -7.54 -8.77
C VAL A 187 5.34 -8.28 -7.83
N ALA A 188 5.66 -9.52 -7.51
CA ALA A 188 5.05 -10.38 -6.48
C ALA A 188 3.50 -10.53 -6.56
N PRO A 189 2.98 -11.17 -7.59
CA PRO A 189 1.56 -11.46 -7.73
C PRO A 189 1.08 -12.46 -6.67
N ILE A 190 -0.22 -12.39 -6.35
CA ILE A 190 -0.84 -13.44 -5.54
C ILE A 190 -0.81 -14.79 -6.27
N LYS A 191 -0.63 -15.89 -5.52
CA LYS A 191 -0.71 -17.23 -6.10
C LYS A 191 -2.14 -17.54 -6.52
N GLU A 192 -2.30 -18.26 -7.62
CA GLU A 192 -3.58 -18.58 -8.22
C GLU A 192 -4.51 -19.35 -7.27
N ASN A 193 -3.96 -20.27 -6.47
CA ASN A 193 -4.76 -20.99 -5.47
C ASN A 193 -5.19 -20.12 -4.28
N LEU A 194 -4.46 -19.08 -3.95
CA LEU A 194 -4.89 -18.07 -2.98
C LEU A 194 -5.97 -17.17 -3.59
N ALA A 195 -5.82 -16.78 -4.87
CA ALA A 195 -6.84 -16.02 -5.58
C ALA A 195 -8.18 -16.78 -5.62
N ALA A 196 -8.14 -18.08 -5.95
CA ALA A 196 -9.32 -18.94 -5.89
C ALA A 196 -9.93 -19.00 -4.49
N ALA A 197 -9.12 -19.05 -3.42
CA ALA A 197 -9.63 -19.06 -2.06
C ALA A 197 -10.30 -17.72 -1.68
N ILE A 198 -9.75 -16.58 -2.08
CA ILE A 198 -10.33 -15.25 -1.86
C ILE A 198 -11.68 -15.13 -2.55
N LEU A 199 -11.76 -15.56 -3.81
CA LEU A 199 -13.01 -15.59 -4.58
C LEU A 199 -14.07 -16.44 -3.90
N ARG A 200 -13.72 -17.65 -3.45
CA ARG A 200 -14.65 -18.56 -2.73
C ARG A 200 -15.12 -17.96 -1.39
N LEU A 201 -14.23 -17.30 -0.62
CA LEU A 201 -14.60 -16.60 0.62
C LEU A 201 -15.59 -15.46 0.35
N GLY A 202 -15.52 -14.82 -0.81
CA GLY A 202 -16.51 -13.84 -1.30
C GLY A 202 -17.81 -14.46 -1.83
N GLY A 203 -17.90 -15.78 -1.88
CA GLY A 203 -19.07 -16.49 -2.43
C GLY A 203 -19.10 -16.56 -3.96
N TRP A 204 -17.94 -16.44 -4.62
CA TRP A 204 -17.78 -16.61 -6.06
C TRP A 204 -17.52 -18.06 -6.44
N GLY A 205 -18.10 -18.52 -7.54
CA GLY A 205 -17.94 -19.90 -7.97
C GLY A 205 -18.59 -20.20 -9.32
N LEU A 206 -18.82 -21.49 -9.56
CA LEU A 206 -19.48 -21.98 -10.76
C LEU A 206 -20.86 -21.35 -10.91
N GLY A 207 -21.17 -20.85 -12.11
CA GLY A 207 -22.47 -20.23 -12.39
C GLY A 207 -22.66 -18.82 -11.80
N ALA A 208 -21.61 -18.18 -11.27
CA ALA A 208 -21.68 -16.78 -10.89
C ALA A 208 -22.17 -15.94 -12.09
N GLY A 209 -23.28 -15.21 -11.92
CA GLY A 209 -24.03 -14.58 -13.02
C GLY A 209 -23.74 -13.11 -13.24
N GLY A 210 -23.40 -12.37 -12.18
CA GLY A 210 -23.18 -10.94 -12.22
C GLY A 210 -21.71 -10.55 -12.46
N PRO A 211 -21.42 -9.25 -12.58
CA PRO A 211 -20.07 -8.78 -12.82
C PRO A 211 -19.10 -9.07 -11.66
N LEU A 212 -17.85 -9.38 -12.00
CA LEU A 212 -16.72 -9.41 -11.07
C LEU A 212 -15.90 -8.12 -11.23
N PHE A 213 -15.70 -7.40 -10.15
CA PHE A 213 -14.95 -6.14 -10.16
C PHE A 213 -13.70 -6.21 -9.29
N ASP A 214 -12.55 -5.86 -9.86
CA ASP A 214 -11.29 -5.67 -9.15
C ASP A 214 -10.78 -4.24 -9.37
N PRO A 215 -10.94 -3.33 -8.37
CA PRO A 215 -10.55 -1.93 -8.49
C PRO A 215 -9.03 -1.70 -8.40
N VAL A 216 -8.23 -2.74 -8.12
CA VAL A 216 -6.76 -2.70 -7.99
C VAL A 216 -6.16 -3.98 -8.60
N CYS A 217 -6.54 -4.27 -9.85
CA CYS A 217 -6.40 -5.59 -10.44
C CYS A 217 -4.96 -6.07 -10.67
N GLY A 218 -3.99 -5.15 -10.69
CA GLY A 218 -2.59 -5.49 -10.95
C GLY A 218 -2.46 -6.27 -12.24
N SER A 219 -1.80 -7.42 -12.18
CA SER A 219 -1.64 -8.34 -13.32
C SER A 219 -2.85 -9.28 -13.55
N GLY A 220 -4.02 -8.98 -12.98
CA GLY A 220 -5.30 -9.64 -13.29
C GLY A 220 -5.51 -11.03 -12.69
N THR A 221 -4.75 -11.45 -11.69
CA THR A 221 -4.85 -12.84 -11.17
C THR A 221 -6.24 -13.19 -10.65
N LEU A 222 -6.90 -12.27 -9.93
CA LEU A 222 -8.26 -12.48 -9.41
C LEU A 222 -9.30 -12.51 -10.54
N LEU A 223 -9.14 -11.69 -11.57
CA LEU A 223 -10.02 -11.67 -12.73
C LEU A 223 -9.92 -12.96 -13.55
N VAL A 224 -8.68 -13.42 -13.85
CA VAL A 224 -8.46 -14.67 -14.60
C VAL A 224 -9.01 -15.89 -13.85
N GLU A 225 -8.64 -16.05 -12.56
CA GLU A 225 -9.18 -17.16 -11.75
C GLU A 225 -10.70 -17.05 -11.58
N GLY A 226 -11.22 -15.81 -11.42
CA GLY A 226 -12.67 -15.56 -11.32
C GLY A 226 -13.43 -15.98 -12.57
N ALA A 227 -12.92 -15.66 -13.76
CA ALA A 227 -13.49 -16.09 -15.03
C ALA A 227 -13.47 -17.62 -15.17
N LEU A 228 -12.31 -18.25 -14.96
CA LEU A 228 -12.15 -19.70 -15.03
C LEU A 228 -13.08 -20.42 -14.05
N MET A 229 -13.32 -19.86 -12.86
CA MET A 229 -14.25 -20.41 -11.87
C MET A 229 -15.71 -20.31 -12.32
N ALA A 230 -16.13 -19.15 -12.77
CA ALA A 230 -17.51 -18.90 -13.19
C ALA A 230 -17.89 -19.67 -14.46
N LEU A 231 -16.93 -19.85 -15.37
CA LEU A 231 -17.10 -20.64 -16.61
C LEU A 231 -16.97 -22.15 -16.38
N GLY A 232 -16.61 -22.60 -15.18
CA GLY A 232 -16.41 -24.02 -14.91
C GLY A 232 -15.18 -24.64 -15.57
N ILE A 233 -14.22 -23.82 -16.06
CA ILE A 233 -13.00 -24.29 -16.68
C ILE A 233 -12.03 -24.77 -15.60
N PRO A 234 -11.65 -26.06 -15.55
CA PRO A 234 -10.74 -26.56 -14.52
C PRO A 234 -9.33 -25.97 -14.64
N PRO A 235 -8.61 -25.79 -13.53
CA PRO A 235 -7.26 -25.21 -13.55
C PRO A 235 -6.23 -26.05 -14.30
N GLY A 236 -6.46 -27.34 -14.49
CA GLY A 236 -5.64 -28.24 -15.27
C GLY A 236 -5.82 -28.12 -16.79
N ALA A 237 -6.88 -27.45 -17.26
CA ALA A 237 -7.21 -27.36 -18.69
C ALA A 237 -6.11 -26.64 -19.51
N SER A 238 -5.46 -25.62 -18.94
CA SER A 238 -4.36 -24.88 -19.56
C SER A 238 -3.03 -25.63 -19.59
N ARG A 239 -2.94 -26.82 -18.98
CA ARG A 239 -1.70 -27.62 -18.94
C ARG A 239 -1.74 -28.67 -20.06
N GLU A 240 -0.75 -28.62 -20.94
CA GLU A 240 -0.65 -29.58 -22.05
C GLU A 240 -0.37 -31.00 -21.58
N ARG A 241 0.42 -31.15 -20.51
CA ARG A 241 0.86 -32.44 -19.99
C ARG A 241 0.42 -32.66 -18.54
N SER A 242 0.25 -33.94 -18.18
CA SER A 242 -0.06 -34.36 -16.81
C SER A 242 1.11 -34.07 -15.83
N GLY A 243 2.34 -33.93 -16.34
CA GLY A 243 3.55 -33.74 -15.53
C GLY A 243 4.02 -35.02 -14.78
N HIS A 244 3.41 -36.15 -15.09
CA HIS A 244 3.84 -37.49 -14.60
C HIS A 244 3.93 -38.53 -15.72
N ASP A 245 3.98 -38.08 -16.98
CA ASP A 245 3.99 -38.92 -18.20
C ASP A 245 5.21 -39.86 -18.27
N ARG A 246 6.31 -39.54 -17.56
CA ARG A 246 7.54 -40.29 -17.53
C ARG A 246 7.67 -41.22 -16.32
N TRP A 247 6.55 -41.61 -15.73
CA TRP A 247 6.44 -42.58 -14.66
C TRP A 247 5.59 -43.78 -15.10
N VAL A 248 5.94 -45.00 -14.66
CA VAL A 248 5.26 -46.24 -15.05
C VAL A 248 3.75 -46.24 -14.84
N GLY A 249 3.25 -45.52 -13.84
CA GLY A 249 1.80 -45.35 -13.61
C GLY A 249 1.09 -44.46 -14.61
N ALA A 250 1.83 -43.77 -15.49
CA ALA A 250 1.26 -42.89 -16.50
C ALA A 250 0.38 -43.63 -17.54
N GLU A 251 0.51 -44.93 -17.69
CA GLU A 251 -0.39 -45.73 -18.52
C GLU A 251 -1.84 -45.66 -18.11
N ARG A 252 -2.12 -45.21 -16.87
CA ARG A 252 -3.48 -45.03 -16.30
C ARG A 252 -4.00 -43.62 -16.44
N THR A 253 -3.21 -42.72 -16.99
CA THR A 253 -3.60 -41.30 -17.06
C THR A 253 -4.86 -41.08 -17.92
N GLN A 254 -5.78 -40.32 -17.42
CA GLN A 254 -6.99 -39.83 -18.12
C GLN A 254 -6.85 -38.36 -18.51
N TRP A 255 -5.68 -37.73 -18.32
CA TRP A 255 -5.44 -36.32 -18.48
C TRP A 255 -5.94 -35.74 -19.81
N ALA A 256 -5.62 -36.40 -20.91
CA ALA A 256 -6.09 -35.99 -22.24
C ALA A 256 -7.62 -36.00 -22.35
N GLY A 257 -8.26 -37.02 -21.78
CA GLY A 257 -9.72 -37.12 -21.75
C GLY A 257 -10.39 -36.10 -20.83
N LEU A 258 -9.80 -35.80 -19.66
CA LEU A 258 -10.23 -34.74 -18.76
C LEU A 258 -10.14 -33.38 -19.45
N ARG A 259 -9.03 -33.13 -20.14
CA ARG A 259 -8.80 -31.89 -20.89
C ARG A 259 -9.77 -31.73 -22.07
N ALA A 260 -10.00 -32.77 -22.83
CA ALA A 260 -10.92 -32.72 -23.96
C ALA A 260 -12.39 -32.41 -23.56
N ARG A 261 -12.76 -32.75 -22.32
CA ARG A 261 -14.11 -32.49 -21.77
C ARG A 261 -14.20 -31.20 -20.95
N SER A 262 -13.07 -30.45 -20.77
CA SER A 262 -13.00 -29.29 -19.91
C SER A 262 -13.27 -27.97 -20.64
N GLY A 263 -14.36 -27.89 -21.40
CA GLY A 263 -14.85 -26.65 -22.00
C GLY A 263 -15.56 -25.75 -21.01
N ALA A 264 -15.78 -24.49 -21.40
CA ALA A 264 -16.65 -23.60 -20.65
C ALA A 264 -18.10 -24.11 -20.64
N GLN A 265 -18.76 -23.92 -19.50
CA GLN A 265 -20.20 -24.23 -19.41
C GLN A 265 -21.00 -23.16 -20.14
N GLU A 266 -22.10 -23.57 -20.77
CA GLU A 266 -23.06 -22.68 -21.43
C GLU A 266 -23.64 -21.69 -20.41
N ARG A 267 -23.86 -20.45 -20.87
CA ARG A 267 -24.43 -19.36 -20.08
C ARG A 267 -25.47 -18.62 -20.91
N GLU A 268 -26.51 -18.12 -20.23
CA GLU A 268 -27.55 -17.31 -20.86
C GLU A 268 -27.05 -15.92 -21.28
N ALA A 269 -26.08 -15.37 -20.55
CA ALA A 269 -25.47 -14.08 -20.84
C ALA A 269 -23.96 -14.11 -20.58
N PRO A 270 -23.13 -13.29 -21.28
CA PRO A 270 -21.72 -13.16 -21.02
C PRO A 270 -21.43 -12.72 -19.57
N LEU A 271 -20.37 -13.26 -18.99
CA LEU A 271 -19.83 -12.81 -17.71
C LEU A 271 -19.06 -11.52 -17.90
N ARG A 272 -19.41 -10.48 -17.16
CA ARG A 272 -18.67 -9.22 -17.19
C ARG A 272 -17.55 -9.20 -16.16
N LEU A 273 -16.32 -8.93 -16.61
CA LEU A 273 -15.14 -8.71 -15.78
C LEU A 273 -14.71 -7.26 -15.87
N ILE A 274 -14.60 -6.61 -14.73
CA ILE A 274 -14.24 -5.19 -14.63
C ILE A 274 -12.93 -5.10 -13.85
N GLY A 275 -11.89 -4.55 -14.49
CA GLY A 275 -10.59 -4.35 -13.89
C GLY A 275 -10.14 -2.90 -13.97
N ARG A 276 -9.63 -2.36 -12.88
CA ARG A 276 -9.01 -1.03 -12.82
C ARG A 276 -7.64 -1.14 -12.19
N ASP A 277 -6.69 -0.40 -12.71
CA ASP A 277 -5.37 -0.20 -12.10
C ASP A 277 -4.82 1.16 -12.50
N ALA A 278 -4.04 1.78 -11.62
CA ALA A 278 -3.42 3.08 -11.90
C ALA A 278 -2.14 2.95 -12.76
N ASP A 279 -1.63 1.72 -12.91
CA ASP A 279 -0.44 1.41 -13.70
C ASP A 279 -0.85 0.73 -15.02
N PRO A 280 -0.70 1.40 -16.18
CA PRO A 280 -1.05 0.85 -17.48
C PRO A 280 -0.23 -0.41 -17.83
N GLU A 281 0.99 -0.57 -17.28
CA GLU A 281 1.77 -1.79 -17.49
C GLU A 281 1.11 -3.01 -16.83
N GLN A 282 0.46 -2.84 -15.68
CA GLN A 282 -0.28 -3.92 -15.04
C GLN A 282 -1.49 -4.34 -15.87
N LEU A 283 -2.21 -3.39 -16.46
CA LEU A 283 -3.33 -3.68 -17.36
C LEU A 283 -2.88 -4.42 -18.61
N ALA A 284 -1.74 -4.03 -19.20
CA ALA A 284 -1.15 -4.77 -20.31
C ALA A 284 -0.81 -6.21 -19.93
N ARG A 285 -0.23 -6.43 -18.73
CA ARG A 285 0.02 -7.79 -18.20
C ARG A 285 -1.28 -8.57 -17.99
N THR A 286 -2.34 -7.91 -17.51
CA THR A 286 -3.67 -8.52 -17.35
C THR A 286 -4.20 -9.03 -18.69
N GLN A 287 -4.08 -8.26 -19.77
CA GLN A 287 -4.48 -8.69 -21.12
C GLN A 287 -3.67 -9.91 -21.58
N VAL A 288 -2.34 -9.89 -21.44
CA VAL A 288 -1.47 -11.03 -21.79
C VAL A 288 -1.85 -12.30 -21.01
N HIS A 289 -2.23 -12.17 -19.74
CA HIS A 289 -2.65 -13.32 -18.93
C HIS A 289 -4.05 -13.84 -19.34
N LEU A 290 -4.98 -12.95 -19.66
CA LEU A 290 -6.30 -13.33 -20.20
C LEU A 290 -6.16 -14.05 -21.56
N GLU A 291 -5.30 -13.53 -22.45
CA GLU A 291 -4.98 -14.18 -23.73
C GLU A 291 -4.40 -15.59 -23.52
N ALA A 292 -3.38 -15.71 -22.67
CA ALA A 292 -2.73 -16.98 -22.35
C ALA A 292 -3.66 -17.99 -21.67
N ALA A 293 -4.71 -17.52 -20.99
CA ALA A 293 -5.77 -18.34 -20.43
C ALA A 293 -6.90 -18.68 -21.43
N GLY A 294 -6.83 -18.14 -22.67
CA GLY A 294 -7.88 -18.29 -23.67
C GLY A 294 -9.17 -17.52 -23.36
N LEU A 295 -9.04 -16.39 -22.62
CA LEU A 295 -10.18 -15.62 -22.12
C LEU A 295 -10.35 -14.26 -22.80
N LEU A 296 -9.33 -13.73 -23.49
CA LEU A 296 -9.35 -12.36 -24.01
C LEU A 296 -10.51 -12.11 -24.98
N ASP A 297 -10.73 -13.03 -25.92
CA ASP A 297 -11.82 -12.95 -26.92
C ASP A 297 -12.85 -14.06 -26.71
N HIS A 298 -13.04 -14.51 -25.46
CA HIS A 298 -13.93 -15.60 -25.16
C HIS A 298 -15.41 -15.16 -25.29
N PRO A 299 -16.26 -15.85 -26.09
CA PRO A 299 -17.63 -15.40 -26.42
C PRO A 299 -18.57 -15.29 -25.21
N LEU A 300 -18.22 -15.94 -24.09
CA LEU A 300 -18.98 -15.88 -22.84
C LEU A 300 -18.41 -14.83 -21.86
N LEU A 301 -17.50 -13.95 -22.28
CA LEU A 301 -16.92 -12.90 -21.45
C LEU A 301 -17.07 -11.51 -22.09
N GLU A 302 -17.36 -10.53 -21.25
CA GLU A 302 -17.29 -9.12 -21.56
C GLU A 302 -16.22 -8.48 -20.66
N LEU A 303 -15.17 -7.94 -21.27
CA LEU A 303 -14.03 -7.38 -20.57
C LEU A 303 -14.08 -5.86 -20.57
N ASP A 304 -13.98 -5.25 -19.36
CA ASP A 304 -13.92 -3.82 -19.14
C ASP A 304 -12.67 -3.51 -18.33
N LEU A 305 -11.55 -3.30 -19.02
CA LEU A 305 -10.25 -2.98 -18.43
C LEU A 305 -9.90 -1.54 -18.75
N ALA A 306 -9.69 -0.70 -17.73
CA ALA A 306 -9.32 0.69 -17.93
C ALA A 306 -8.34 1.18 -16.87
N GLU A 307 -7.45 2.09 -17.29
CA GLU A 307 -6.61 2.85 -16.38
C GLU A 307 -7.50 3.73 -15.49
N GLY A 308 -7.23 3.72 -14.21
CA GLY A 308 -7.96 4.52 -13.26
C GLY A 308 -7.39 4.39 -11.86
N ARG A 309 -7.43 5.47 -11.12
CA ARG A 309 -7.13 5.43 -9.69
C ARG A 309 -8.33 4.87 -8.94
N LEU A 310 -8.09 4.36 -7.75
CA LEU A 310 -9.14 3.80 -6.89
C LEU A 310 -10.28 4.79 -6.66
N GLU A 311 -9.97 6.06 -6.48
CA GLU A 311 -10.91 7.15 -6.29
C GLU A 311 -11.77 7.41 -7.52
N ASP A 312 -11.26 7.07 -8.70
CA ASP A 312 -11.91 7.23 -9.99
C ASP A 312 -12.83 6.07 -10.36
N CYS A 313 -12.84 5.01 -9.56
CA CYS A 313 -13.74 3.90 -9.73
C CYS A 313 -15.18 4.34 -9.41
N ALA A 314 -15.80 5.04 -10.37
CA ALA A 314 -17.25 5.28 -10.36
C ALA A 314 -18.00 3.93 -10.27
N GLY A 315 -19.24 3.96 -9.83
CA GLY A 315 -20.04 2.74 -9.74
C GLY A 315 -19.99 1.97 -11.04
N ALA A 316 -19.58 0.70 -10.97
CA ALA A 316 -19.64 -0.19 -12.11
C ALA A 316 -21.11 -0.50 -12.42
N GLU A 317 -21.54 -0.25 -13.65
CA GLU A 317 -22.88 -0.64 -14.08
C GLU A 317 -22.80 -1.77 -15.12
N PRO A 318 -23.58 -2.85 -14.96
CA PRO A 318 -24.46 -3.12 -13.80
C PRO A 318 -23.66 -3.36 -12.50
N ALA A 319 -24.34 -3.23 -11.35
CA ALA A 319 -23.73 -3.39 -10.03
C ALA A 319 -22.99 -4.75 -9.92
N PRO A 320 -21.75 -4.79 -9.43
CA PRO A 320 -20.99 -6.02 -9.34
C PRO A 320 -21.61 -7.01 -8.35
N GLN A 321 -21.60 -8.29 -8.71
CA GLN A 321 -21.99 -9.36 -7.81
C GLN A 321 -20.96 -9.57 -6.71
N LEU A 322 -19.69 -9.38 -7.04
CA LEU A 322 -18.58 -9.45 -6.09
C LEU A 322 -17.50 -8.44 -6.45
N ILE A 323 -17.01 -7.74 -5.45
CA ILE A 323 -15.80 -6.90 -5.53
C ILE A 323 -14.66 -7.62 -4.84
N VAL A 324 -13.54 -7.75 -5.55
CA VAL A 324 -12.34 -8.41 -5.03
C VAL A 324 -11.13 -7.50 -5.16
N GLY A 325 -10.06 -7.81 -4.44
CA GLY A 325 -8.81 -7.08 -4.65
C GLY A 325 -7.67 -7.57 -3.76
N ASN A 326 -6.46 -7.27 -4.24
CA ASN A 326 -5.21 -7.48 -3.53
C ASN A 326 -4.46 -6.13 -3.47
N PRO A 327 -4.96 -5.16 -2.68
CA PRO A 327 -4.28 -3.87 -2.56
C PRO A 327 -2.84 -4.07 -2.08
N PRO A 328 -1.89 -3.22 -2.49
CA PRO A 328 -0.50 -3.35 -2.05
C PRO A 328 -0.39 -3.25 -0.52
N TYR A 329 0.46 -4.09 0.09
CA TYR A 329 0.72 -4.14 1.54
C TYR A 329 2.17 -4.55 1.86
N GLY A 330 2.65 -4.27 3.08
CA GLY A 330 3.98 -4.61 3.57
C GLY A 330 5.09 -3.75 2.93
N ALA A 331 6.28 -4.32 2.72
CA ALA A 331 7.43 -3.63 2.13
C ALA A 331 7.20 -3.08 0.70
N ARG A 332 6.04 -3.38 0.09
CA ARG A 332 5.57 -2.82 -1.18
C ARG A 332 4.85 -1.50 -1.03
N LEU A 333 4.52 -1.11 0.20
CA LEU A 333 4.05 0.21 0.60
C LEU A 333 5.23 1.16 0.81
N ALA A 334 6.27 1.10 -0.03
CA ALA A 334 7.24 2.15 -0.07
C ALA A 334 6.52 3.45 -0.42
N ALA A 335 6.27 4.25 0.59
CA ALA A 335 5.82 5.64 0.54
C ALA A 335 4.43 5.92 -0.08
N SER A 336 3.49 5.02 -0.09
CA SER A 336 2.12 5.39 -0.45
C SER A 336 1.13 4.91 0.60
N GLU A 337 0.54 5.84 1.26
CA GLU A 337 -0.82 5.88 1.76
C GLU A 337 -1.47 4.55 2.13
N ASP A 338 -2.02 4.51 3.33
CA ASP A 338 -3.01 3.52 3.73
C ASP A 338 -4.21 3.55 2.75
N LEU A 339 -4.15 2.73 1.71
CA LEU A 339 -5.23 2.62 0.72
C LEU A 339 -6.53 2.08 1.30
N LEU A 340 -6.49 1.41 2.45
CA LEU A 340 -7.67 0.77 3.04
C LEU A 340 -8.80 1.75 3.38
N PRO A 341 -8.57 2.91 4.03
CA PRO A 341 -9.64 3.87 4.27
C PRO A 341 -10.24 4.45 2.99
N THR A 342 -9.42 4.68 1.98
CA THR A 342 -9.87 5.17 0.68
C THR A 342 -10.69 4.11 -0.03
N LEU A 343 -10.19 2.87 -0.08
CA LEU A 343 -10.90 1.72 -0.62
C LEU A 343 -12.27 1.55 0.04
N GLY A 344 -12.34 1.55 1.37
CA GLY A 344 -13.60 1.40 2.10
C GLY A 344 -14.59 2.51 1.79
N ARG A 345 -14.17 3.77 1.75
CA ARG A 345 -15.03 4.91 1.40
C ARG A 345 -15.59 4.82 -0.02
N VAL A 346 -14.74 4.49 -1.00
CA VAL A 346 -15.13 4.32 -2.40
C VAL A 346 -16.13 3.19 -2.54
N LEU A 347 -15.87 2.05 -1.89
CA LEU A 347 -16.75 0.89 -1.95
C LEU A 347 -18.12 1.16 -1.32
N VAL A 348 -18.17 1.77 -0.14
CA VAL A 348 -19.43 2.10 0.53
C VAL A 348 -20.24 3.12 -0.27
N ARG A 349 -19.56 4.12 -0.85
CA ARG A 349 -20.22 5.18 -1.63
C ARG A 349 -20.79 4.67 -2.96
N ASN A 350 -20.00 3.89 -3.70
CA ASN A 350 -20.31 3.57 -5.09
C ASN A 350 -20.96 2.19 -5.27
N HIS A 351 -20.85 1.31 -4.28
CA HIS A 351 -21.30 -0.08 -4.35
C HIS A 351 -21.97 -0.51 -3.03
N PRO A 352 -23.12 0.10 -2.65
CA PRO A 352 -23.86 -0.31 -1.45
C PRO A 352 -24.36 -1.76 -1.59
N GLU A 353 -24.55 -2.44 -0.47
CA GLU A 353 -25.05 -3.81 -0.35
C GLU A 353 -24.35 -4.84 -1.25
N THR A 354 -23.12 -4.51 -1.69
CA THR A 354 -22.34 -5.35 -2.61
C THR A 354 -21.38 -6.25 -1.85
N LYS A 355 -21.33 -7.53 -2.22
CA LYS A 355 -20.38 -8.49 -1.63
C LYS A 355 -18.94 -8.08 -1.96
N LEU A 356 -18.05 -8.30 -1.02
CA LEU A 356 -16.61 -8.01 -1.19
C LEU A 356 -15.72 -9.09 -0.57
N SER A 357 -14.51 -9.22 -1.10
CA SER A 357 -13.47 -10.11 -0.57
C SER A 357 -12.07 -9.57 -0.91
N PHE A 358 -11.37 -9.02 0.08
CA PHE A 358 -10.05 -8.41 -0.08
C PHE A 358 -9.01 -9.13 0.75
N ILE A 359 -7.82 -9.38 0.19
CA ILE A 359 -6.66 -9.82 0.97
C ILE A 359 -5.86 -8.62 1.41
N VAL A 360 -5.51 -8.59 2.71
CA VAL A 360 -4.75 -7.51 3.34
C VAL A 360 -3.60 -8.13 4.12
N GLY A 361 -2.39 -7.58 3.98
CA GLY A 361 -1.23 -8.00 4.77
C GLY A 361 -1.33 -7.56 6.23
N VAL A 362 -0.79 -8.38 7.11
CA VAL A 362 -0.64 -8.05 8.53
C VAL A 362 0.78 -7.52 8.74
N PRO A 363 0.97 -6.33 9.34
CA PRO A 363 2.30 -5.82 9.66
C PRO A 363 3.06 -6.78 10.58
N ALA A 364 4.37 -6.94 10.36
CA ALA A 364 5.21 -7.79 11.19
C ALA A 364 5.34 -7.19 12.60
N GLY A 365 5.01 -7.96 13.64
CA GLY A 365 5.16 -7.57 15.06
C GLY A 365 3.92 -7.00 15.72
N GLU A 366 2.82 -6.81 15.04
CA GLU A 366 1.51 -6.58 15.66
C GLU A 366 0.78 -7.91 15.83
N ASP A 367 0.27 -8.18 17.02
CA ASP A 367 -0.79 -9.17 17.20
C ASP A 367 -1.86 -8.86 16.14
N SER A 368 -2.25 -9.84 15.34
CA SER A 368 -3.15 -9.68 14.21
C SER A 368 -4.54 -9.20 14.68
N ASP A 369 -4.62 -7.93 15.10
CA ASP A 369 -5.91 -7.34 15.45
C ASP A 369 -6.71 -7.08 14.17
N THR A 370 -7.41 -8.14 13.78
CA THR A 370 -8.33 -8.11 12.63
C THR A 370 -9.41 -7.04 12.79
N ARG A 371 -9.73 -6.61 14.01
CA ARG A 371 -10.66 -5.51 14.28
C ARG A 371 -10.07 -4.18 13.83
N ALA A 372 -8.77 -3.97 14.04
CA ALA A 372 -8.08 -2.77 13.56
C ALA A 372 -8.09 -2.69 12.02
N LEU A 373 -7.87 -3.81 11.31
CA LEU A 373 -7.95 -3.86 9.85
C LEU A 373 -9.37 -3.55 9.34
N ILE A 374 -10.41 -4.12 9.95
CA ILE A 374 -11.82 -3.84 9.62
C ILE A 374 -12.15 -2.36 9.91
N ALA A 375 -11.70 -1.81 11.03
CA ALA A 375 -11.88 -0.41 11.38
C ALA A 375 -11.17 0.53 10.38
N ARG A 376 -9.96 0.17 9.93
CA ARG A 376 -9.22 0.93 8.90
C ARG A 376 -9.94 0.92 7.55
N LEU A 377 -10.51 -0.22 7.14
CA LEU A 377 -11.33 -0.29 5.93
C LEU A 377 -12.65 0.48 6.08
N GLY A 378 -13.14 0.69 7.32
CA GLY A 378 -14.37 1.44 7.59
C GLY A 378 -15.66 0.75 7.16
N ILE A 379 -15.64 -0.58 6.91
CA ILE A 379 -16.80 -1.39 6.55
C ILE A 379 -17.10 -2.33 7.72
N PRO A 380 -18.16 -2.07 8.50
CA PRO A 380 -18.51 -2.90 9.65
C PRO A 380 -19.05 -4.27 9.24
N GLY A 381 -18.98 -5.25 10.12
CA GLY A 381 -19.59 -6.56 9.92
C GLY A 381 -18.82 -7.54 9.02
N LEU A 382 -17.63 -7.17 8.55
CA LEU A 382 -16.78 -8.06 7.76
C LEU A 382 -16.25 -9.22 8.60
N LYS A 383 -16.14 -10.39 7.97
CA LYS A 383 -15.48 -11.57 8.52
C LYS A 383 -14.00 -11.54 8.12
N ALA A 384 -13.14 -11.87 9.07
CA ALA A 384 -11.71 -11.98 8.85
C ALA A 384 -11.30 -13.46 8.81
N SER A 385 -10.66 -13.86 7.73
CA SER A 385 -10.12 -15.21 7.53
C SER A 385 -8.62 -15.13 7.34
N ALA A 386 -7.87 -15.67 8.30
CA ALA A 386 -6.41 -15.62 8.23
C ALA A 386 -5.87 -16.56 7.14
N LEU A 387 -4.91 -16.08 6.36
CA LEU A 387 -4.21 -16.80 5.30
C LEU A 387 -2.69 -16.59 5.39
N ASN A 388 -1.94 -17.44 4.70
CA ASN A 388 -0.50 -17.26 4.53
C ASN A 388 -0.18 -17.06 3.04
N ASN A 389 0.35 -15.90 2.67
CA ASN A 389 0.87 -15.65 1.33
C ASN A 389 2.40 -15.86 1.33
N GLY A 390 2.82 -17.11 1.19
CA GLY A 390 4.23 -17.49 1.36
C GLY A 390 4.69 -17.37 2.82
N ALA A 391 5.68 -16.54 3.09
CA ALA A 391 6.17 -16.22 4.43
C ALA A 391 5.38 -15.09 5.11
N LEU A 392 4.55 -14.36 4.35
CA LEU A 392 3.79 -13.22 4.85
C LEU A 392 2.44 -13.68 5.42
N GLU A 393 2.14 -13.23 6.62
CA GLU A 393 0.79 -13.36 7.18
C GLU A 393 -0.15 -12.36 6.51
N ALA A 394 -1.34 -12.83 6.16
CA ALA A 394 -2.37 -12.02 5.53
C ALA A 394 -3.76 -12.40 6.06
N VAL A 395 -4.70 -11.51 5.90
CA VAL A 395 -6.10 -11.71 6.28
C VAL A 395 -6.99 -11.43 5.08
N VAL A 396 -7.95 -12.30 4.82
CA VAL A 396 -9.03 -12.00 3.88
C VAL A 396 -10.19 -11.41 4.66
N LEU A 397 -10.57 -10.18 4.31
CA LEU A 397 -11.77 -9.52 4.79
C LEU A 397 -12.90 -9.77 3.80
N SER A 398 -13.96 -10.43 4.21
CA SER A 398 -15.11 -10.78 3.36
C SER A 398 -16.44 -10.43 4.01
N GLY A 399 -17.40 -10.01 3.21
CA GLY A 399 -18.74 -9.61 3.67
C GLY A 399 -19.48 -8.82 2.60
N ALA A 400 -20.21 -7.79 3.02
CA ALA A 400 -20.86 -6.86 2.11
C ALA A 400 -20.69 -5.42 2.61
N THR A 401 -20.70 -4.47 1.69
CA THR A 401 -20.84 -3.05 2.03
C THR A 401 -22.21 -2.81 2.67
N PRO A 402 -22.34 -1.84 3.58
CA PRO A 402 -23.63 -1.49 4.15
C PRO A 402 -24.58 -0.97 3.07
N ALA A 403 -25.88 -1.00 3.35
CA ALA A 403 -26.89 -0.34 2.52
C ALA A 403 -26.51 1.14 2.34
N ALA A 404 -26.82 1.69 1.16
CA ALA A 404 -26.69 3.13 0.98
C ALA A 404 -27.52 3.83 2.07
N PRO A 405 -26.93 4.80 2.79
CA PRO A 405 -27.75 5.62 3.67
C PRO A 405 -28.87 6.22 2.80
N GLU A 406 -30.13 6.13 3.26
CA GLU A 406 -31.26 6.72 2.54
C GLU A 406 -30.88 8.14 2.12
N VAL A 407 -30.66 8.35 0.83
CA VAL A 407 -30.35 9.66 0.28
C VAL A 407 -31.65 10.48 0.36
N ARG A 408 -31.80 11.23 1.42
CA ARG A 408 -32.64 12.42 1.35
C ARG A 408 -31.89 13.38 0.42
N GLU A 409 -32.41 13.59 -0.79
CA GLU A 409 -31.91 14.58 -1.73
C GLU A 409 -31.68 15.91 -1.00
N GLY A 410 -30.41 16.31 -0.85
CA GLY A 410 -30.03 17.58 -0.24
C GLY A 410 -28.89 17.60 0.74
N ALA A 411 -28.07 16.53 0.90
CA ALA A 411 -26.99 16.57 1.88
C ALA A 411 -25.64 16.09 1.28
N SER A 412 -24.92 17.00 0.63
CA SER A 412 -23.44 16.94 0.57
C SER A 412 -22.90 17.50 1.89
N GLY A 413 -22.98 16.73 2.97
CA GLY A 413 -22.62 17.11 4.33
C GLY A 413 -23.06 16.01 5.27
N ALA A 414 -22.42 14.82 5.14
CA ALA A 414 -22.86 13.68 5.93
C ALA A 414 -22.66 13.94 7.42
N ALA A 415 -23.78 14.25 8.08
CA ALA A 415 -24.09 13.95 9.48
C ALA A 415 -23.16 14.57 10.54
N LEU A 416 -23.04 15.89 10.56
CA LEU A 416 -22.78 16.66 11.77
C LEU A 416 -24.04 16.74 12.66
N GLY A 417 -25.23 16.40 12.12
CA GLY A 417 -26.48 16.38 12.81
C GLY A 417 -26.59 15.22 13.80
N GLY A 418 -26.72 15.56 15.08
CA GLY A 418 -27.20 14.64 16.12
C GLY A 418 -28.71 14.44 16.03
N PRO A 419 -29.29 13.65 16.96
CA PRO A 419 -30.73 13.52 17.13
C PRO A 419 -31.41 14.89 17.18
N ALA A 420 -32.69 14.98 16.77
CA ALA A 420 -33.45 16.20 16.95
C ALA A 420 -33.46 16.62 18.42
N PRO A 421 -33.44 17.94 18.73
CA PRO A 421 -33.50 18.42 20.10
C PRO A 421 -34.65 17.76 20.86
N GLY A 422 -34.37 17.22 22.05
CA GLY A 422 -35.35 16.49 22.88
C GLY A 422 -35.48 14.98 22.56
N ALA A 423 -34.80 14.47 21.55
CA ALA A 423 -34.90 13.04 21.20
C ALA A 423 -33.88 12.14 21.96
N ASP A 424 -32.80 12.73 22.46
CA ASP A 424 -31.77 12.04 23.26
C ASP A 424 -31.21 12.96 24.35
N PRO A 425 -31.53 12.68 25.64
CA PRO A 425 -31.08 13.52 26.76
C PRO A 425 -29.55 13.65 26.88
N LEU A 426 -28.80 12.64 26.45
CA LEU A 426 -27.32 12.70 26.46
C LEU A 426 -26.81 13.64 25.37
N TRP A 427 -27.47 13.65 24.23
CA TRP A 427 -27.15 14.56 23.13
C TRP A 427 -27.47 16.00 23.49
N ASP A 428 -28.66 16.28 24.08
CA ASP A 428 -29.08 17.63 24.51
C ASP A 428 -28.09 18.21 25.53
N LYS A 429 -27.67 17.38 26.50
CA LYS A 429 -26.65 17.78 27.48
C LYS A 429 -25.27 18.02 26.84
N ALA A 430 -24.91 17.26 25.81
CA ALA A 430 -23.67 17.45 25.10
C ALA A 430 -23.70 18.75 24.26
N LEU A 431 -24.83 19.08 23.64
CA LEU A 431 -25.01 20.34 22.92
C LEU A 431 -24.94 21.56 23.87
N GLU A 432 -25.60 21.51 25.02
CA GLU A 432 -25.54 22.56 26.02
C GLU A 432 -24.08 22.77 26.49
N ALA A 433 -23.33 21.70 26.75
CA ALA A 433 -21.93 21.81 27.11
C ALA A 433 -21.05 22.36 25.96
N ALA A 434 -21.40 22.06 24.69
CA ALA A 434 -20.67 22.54 23.54
C ALA A 434 -20.92 24.05 23.22
N GLU A 435 -21.89 24.69 23.85
CA GLU A 435 -22.09 26.16 23.73
C GLU A 435 -20.85 26.96 24.19
N ALA A 436 -20.10 26.46 25.17
CA ALA A 436 -18.85 27.09 25.58
C ALA A 436 -17.83 27.11 24.43
N PHE A 437 -17.74 26.01 23.66
CA PHE A 437 -16.92 25.95 22.46
C PHE A 437 -17.44 26.90 21.37
N ALA A 438 -18.73 26.88 21.06
CA ALA A 438 -19.34 27.78 20.07
C ALA A 438 -19.08 29.25 20.39
N ASN A 439 -19.23 29.66 21.67
CA ASN A 439 -18.93 31.01 22.14
C ASN A 439 -17.44 31.36 21.98
N ARG A 440 -16.53 30.41 22.21
CA ARG A 440 -15.09 30.59 21.95
C ARG A 440 -14.84 30.84 20.46
N ILE A 441 -15.47 30.07 19.57
CA ILE A 441 -15.37 30.24 18.12
C ILE A 441 -15.87 31.60 17.68
N ARG A 442 -17.07 32.03 18.16
CA ARG A 442 -17.64 33.38 17.86
C ARG A 442 -16.68 34.49 18.28
N LYS A 443 -16.09 34.42 19.50
CA LYS A 443 -15.11 35.36 20.00
C LYS A 443 -13.84 35.40 19.14
N ASN A 444 -13.28 34.23 18.83
CA ASN A 444 -12.06 34.11 18.00
C ASN A 444 -12.32 34.66 16.59
N ARG A 445 -13.45 34.33 15.97
CA ARG A 445 -13.86 34.86 14.66
C ARG A 445 -13.94 36.38 14.66
N SER A 446 -14.55 36.98 15.67
CA SER A 446 -14.63 38.44 15.78
C SER A 446 -13.26 39.09 15.95
N HIS A 447 -12.40 38.52 16.78
CA HIS A 447 -11.07 39.07 17.08
C HIS A 447 -10.08 38.84 15.92
N LEU A 448 -9.87 37.57 15.54
CA LEU A 448 -8.93 37.21 14.50
C LEU A 448 -9.39 37.61 13.10
N GLY A 449 -10.69 37.61 12.83
CA GLY A 449 -11.23 38.12 11.56
C GLY A 449 -10.99 39.61 11.35
N ARG A 450 -11.01 40.44 12.43
CA ARG A 450 -10.63 41.87 12.34
C ARG A 450 -9.11 42.00 12.07
N TRP A 451 -8.31 41.20 12.73
CA TRP A 451 -6.86 41.15 12.51
C TRP A 451 -6.54 40.70 11.07
N ALA A 452 -7.12 39.59 10.60
CA ALA A 452 -6.93 39.07 9.27
C ALA A 452 -7.24 40.07 8.16
N ARG A 453 -8.37 40.82 8.30
CA ARG A 453 -8.73 41.91 7.35
C ARG A 453 -7.69 43.02 7.35
N ARG A 454 -7.16 43.42 8.52
CA ARG A 454 -6.08 44.43 8.60
C ARG A 454 -4.79 43.96 7.96
N GLN A 455 -4.47 42.68 8.06
CA GLN A 455 -3.28 42.07 7.45
C GLN A 455 -3.47 41.71 5.98
N GLY A 456 -4.70 41.83 5.44
CA GLY A 456 -4.99 41.42 4.07
C GLY A 456 -4.90 39.91 3.87
N VAL A 457 -5.22 39.09 4.88
CA VAL A 457 -5.15 37.62 4.80
C VAL A 457 -6.56 37.04 4.88
N SER A 458 -6.81 36.00 4.05
CA SER A 458 -8.08 35.27 4.05
C SER A 458 -7.97 33.87 4.68
N ALA A 459 -6.75 33.43 5.00
CA ALA A 459 -6.49 32.15 5.65
C ALA A 459 -5.79 32.36 6.99
N TYR A 460 -6.36 31.82 8.08
CA TYR A 460 -5.83 32.00 9.44
C TYR A 460 -6.34 30.89 10.38
N ARG A 461 -5.61 30.62 11.46
CA ARG A 461 -5.99 29.65 12.48
C ARG A 461 -7.07 30.23 13.39
N LEU A 462 -8.27 29.68 13.30
CA LEU A 462 -9.42 30.13 14.07
C LEU A 462 -9.42 29.58 15.50
N TYR A 463 -9.01 28.33 15.69
CA TYR A 463 -9.02 27.65 16.97
C TYR A 463 -7.88 26.62 17.03
N ASP A 464 -7.17 26.52 18.15
CA ASP A 464 -6.14 25.53 18.40
C ASP A 464 -6.17 25.04 19.84
N ARG A 465 -7.09 24.11 20.14
CA ARG A 465 -7.19 23.50 21.48
C ARG A 465 -7.34 24.53 22.60
N ASP A 466 -8.04 25.62 22.33
CA ASP A 466 -8.23 26.72 23.29
C ASP A 466 -8.95 26.26 24.56
N LEU A 467 -9.76 25.20 24.46
CA LEU A 467 -10.45 24.55 25.57
C LEU A 467 -9.99 23.09 25.66
N PRO A 468 -9.54 22.63 26.86
CA PRO A 468 -9.00 21.28 27.04
C PRO A 468 -9.96 20.15 26.67
N GLU A 469 -11.28 20.38 26.80
CA GLU A 469 -12.35 19.43 26.51
C GLU A 469 -12.57 19.20 25.01
N TYR A 470 -12.12 20.13 24.16
CA TYR A 470 -12.31 20.13 22.72
C TYR A 470 -10.97 20.16 21.99
N VAL A 471 -10.39 18.97 21.80
CA VAL A 471 -9.06 18.81 21.23
C VAL A 471 -9.15 18.88 19.70
N LEU A 472 -9.37 20.09 19.18
CA LEU A 472 -9.54 20.39 17.76
C LEU A 472 -8.55 21.49 17.35
N THR A 473 -8.15 21.48 16.08
CA THR A 473 -7.54 22.62 15.39
C THR A 473 -8.44 23.00 14.22
N ILE A 474 -8.78 24.28 14.10
CA ILE A 474 -9.69 24.79 13.07
C ILE A 474 -9.00 25.93 12.35
N ASP A 475 -8.76 25.74 11.07
CA ASP A 475 -8.16 26.72 10.18
C ASP A 475 -9.22 27.25 9.20
N HIS A 476 -9.30 28.56 9.07
CA HIS A 476 -10.21 29.26 8.17
C HIS A 476 -9.52 29.55 6.84
N TYR A 477 -10.13 29.16 5.72
CA TYR A 477 -9.64 29.39 4.38
C TYR A 477 -10.71 30.06 3.51
N GLY A 478 -10.76 31.40 3.53
CA GLY A 478 -11.73 32.15 2.75
C GLY A 478 -13.16 31.92 3.20
N THR A 479 -13.90 31.01 2.60
CA THR A 479 -15.28 30.66 2.93
C THR A 479 -15.40 29.26 3.55
N ALA A 480 -14.28 28.54 3.72
CA ALA A 480 -14.23 27.16 4.18
C ALA A 480 -13.43 27.01 5.49
N LEU A 481 -13.69 25.92 6.20
CA LEU A 481 -12.94 25.53 7.40
C LEU A 481 -12.29 24.16 7.19
N ALA A 482 -11.00 24.05 7.52
CA ALA A 482 -10.33 22.79 7.72
C ALA A 482 -10.29 22.48 9.23
N VAL A 483 -10.91 21.38 9.63
CA VAL A 483 -11.01 20.95 11.02
C VAL A 483 -10.18 19.70 11.23
N GLN A 484 -9.17 19.78 12.07
CA GLN A 484 -8.37 18.63 12.49
C GLN A 484 -8.83 18.17 13.87
N THR A 485 -9.16 16.90 13.99
CA THR A 485 -9.50 16.24 15.24
C THR A 485 -8.32 15.43 15.76
N TYR A 486 -8.16 15.37 17.08
CA TYR A 486 -7.11 14.60 17.74
C TYR A 486 -7.75 13.59 18.70
N GLU A 487 -7.08 12.48 18.92
CA GLU A 487 -7.50 11.50 19.91
C GLU A 487 -7.55 12.12 21.32
N ALA A 488 -8.61 11.84 22.04
CA ALA A 488 -8.74 12.23 23.44
C ALA A 488 -7.68 11.50 24.31
N PRO A 489 -7.22 12.11 25.43
CA PRO A 489 -6.36 11.41 26.36
C PRO A 489 -7.00 10.10 26.86
N ASN A 490 -6.18 9.07 27.08
CA ASN A 490 -6.64 7.74 27.57
C ASN A 490 -7.38 7.77 28.92
N THR A 491 -7.40 8.92 29.60
CA THR A 491 -8.11 9.16 30.86
C THR A 491 -9.59 9.52 30.68
N ILE A 492 -10.04 9.75 29.45
CA ILE A 492 -11.41 10.13 29.12
C ILE A 492 -12.09 8.95 28.40
N ASP A 493 -13.34 8.65 28.80
CA ASP A 493 -14.15 7.65 28.11
C ASP A 493 -14.29 8.01 26.61
N PRO A 494 -13.89 7.11 25.69
CA PRO A 494 -13.93 7.36 24.25
C PRO A 494 -15.34 7.71 23.73
N ALA A 495 -16.40 7.10 24.28
CA ALA A 495 -17.78 7.38 23.88
C ALA A 495 -18.20 8.81 24.27
N GLN A 496 -17.81 9.24 25.47
CA GLN A 496 -18.07 10.59 25.93
C GLN A 496 -17.28 11.64 25.14
N ALA A 497 -16.01 11.34 24.81
CA ALA A 497 -15.17 12.21 23.97
C ALA A 497 -15.76 12.37 22.55
N ALA A 498 -16.20 11.26 21.95
CA ALA A 498 -16.84 11.26 20.63
C ALA A 498 -18.16 12.05 20.63
N LEU A 499 -18.98 11.91 21.67
CA LEU A 499 -20.24 12.64 21.81
C LEU A 499 -20.01 14.16 21.93
N ARG A 500 -19.04 14.59 22.75
CA ARG A 500 -18.65 16.01 22.89
C ARG A 500 -18.12 16.59 21.57
N GLN A 501 -17.27 15.83 20.90
CA GLN A 501 -16.72 16.25 19.60
C GLN A 501 -17.82 16.43 18.55
N ARG A 502 -18.77 15.49 18.46
CA ARG A 502 -19.91 15.60 17.55
C ARG A 502 -20.77 16.80 17.85
N ALA A 503 -21.08 17.07 19.13
CA ALA A 503 -21.84 18.24 19.55
C ALA A 503 -21.12 19.57 19.20
N ALA A 504 -19.80 19.65 19.40
CA ALA A 504 -19.00 20.80 19.01
C ALA A 504 -19.02 21.04 17.49
N LEU A 505 -18.88 19.97 16.69
CA LEU A 505 -18.93 20.03 15.23
C LEU A 505 -20.30 20.44 14.70
N ALA A 506 -21.39 20.04 15.36
CA ALA A 506 -22.74 20.44 14.98
C ALA A 506 -22.98 21.95 15.16
N LEU A 507 -22.37 22.59 16.19
CA LEU A 507 -22.49 24.03 16.43
C LEU A 507 -21.47 24.88 15.64
N LEU A 508 -20.42 24.23 15.08
CA LEU A 508 -19.31 24.95 14.46
C LEU A 508 -19.70 25.78 13.23
N PRO A 509 -20.53 25.32 12.27
CA PRO A 509 -20.89 26.12 11.08
C PRO A 509 -21.50 27.43 11.42
N GLU A 510 -22.51 27.45 12.29
CA GLU A 510 -23.19 28.68 12.76
C GLU A 510 -22.23 29.59 13.51
N ALA A 511 -21.47 29.04 14.47
CA ALA A 511 -20.53 29.80 15.28
C ALA A 511 -19.44 30.48 14.45
N ALA A 512 -18.93 29.78 13.46
CA ALA A 512 -17.91 30.27 12.54
C ALA A 512 -18.51 31.10 11.37
N GLY A 513 -19.80 30.99 11.11
CA GLY A 513 -20.52 31.71 10.04
C GLY A 513 -20.13 31.19 8.66
N VAL A 514 -19.98 29.89 8.51
CA VAL A 514 -19.75 29.18 7.25
C VAL A 514 -20.92 28.24 7.00
N LYS A 515 -21.07 27.80 5.77
CA LYS A 515 -22.03 26.75 5.44
C LYS A 515 -21.52 25.39 5.88
N GLU A 516 -22.40 24.46 6.19
CA GLU A 516 -22.04 23.10 6.62
C GLU A 516 -21.22 22.37 5.54
N GLU A 517 -21.55 22.56 4.26
CA GLU A 517 -20.85 21.98 3.13
C GLU A 517 -19.41 22.51 2.98
N ALA A 518 -19.08 23.62 3.63
CA ALA A 518 -17.74 24.20 3.61
C ALA A 518 -16.86 23.75 4.78
N LEU A 519 -17.28 22.73 5.53
CA LEU A 519 -16.49 22.08 6.56
C LEU A 519 -15.74 20.87 6.00
N TYR A 520 -14.43 20.89 6.11
CA TYR A 520 -13.54 19.79 5.72
C TYR A 520 -12.94 19.17 6.99
N LEU A 521 -13.42 17.97 7.34
CA LEU A 521 -12.99 17.25 8.54
C LEU A 521 -11.77 16.38 8.24
N ARG A 522 -10.77 16.41 9.13
CA ARG A 522 -9.53 15.62 9.05
C ARG A 522 -9.25 14.98 10.39
N GLU A 523 -9.10 13.67 10.42
CA GLU A 523 -8.78 12.94 11.64
C GLU A 523 -7.26 12.71 11.71
N ARG A 524 -6.57 13.30 12.68
CA ARG A 524 -5.14 13.08 12.90
C ARG A 524 -4.98 12.04 14.02
N ARG A 525 -4.75 10.77 13.64
CA ARG A 525 -4.36 9.72 14.58
C ARG A 525 -2.90 9.86 14.97
N ARG A 526 -2.55 9.50 16.22
CA ARG A 526 -1.16 9.37 16.67
C ARG A 526 -0.53 8.15 15.97
N THR A 527 -0.06 8.32 14.78
CA THR A 527 0.78 7.35 14.08
C THR A 527 2.12 7.98 13.76
N SER A 528 3.15 7.10 13.65
CA SER A 528 4.56 7.41 13.43
C SER A 528 4.81 8.50 12.37
N PRO A 529 5.99 9.17 12.37
CA PRO A 529 6.35 10.27 11.45
C PRO A 529 6.24 9.96 9.95
N GLU A 530 6.05 8.70 9.58
CA GLU A 530 6.06 8.18 8.21
C GLU A 530 4.80 8.49 7.39
N ASN A 531 3.72 9.00 8.01
CA ASN A 531 2.42 9.18 7.35
C ASN A 531 2.07 10.64 6.99
N GLN A 532 3.07 11.51 6.76
CA GLN A 532 2.81 12.93 6.50
C GLN A 532 2.43 13.29 5.05
N TYR A 533 2.48 12.36 4.07
CA TYR A 533 2.36 12.68 2.64
C TYR A 533 1.34 11.82 1.90
N GLY A 534 0.08 11.86 2.29
CA GLY A 534 -0.99 11.11 1.64
C GLY A 534 -1.92 11.97 0.79
N VAL A 535 -2.23 11.55 -0.45
CA VAL A 535 -3.24 12.16 -1.34
C VAL A 535 -4.58 11.48 -1.11
N ALA A 536 -5.60 12.23 -0.73
CA ALA A 536 -6.98 11.76 -0.66
C ALA A 536 -7.84 12.51 -1.70
N SER A 537 -8.38 11.72 -2.61
CA SER A 537 -9.53 11.93 -3.52
C SER A 537 -9.81 13.23 -4.32
N ARG A 538 -10.52 13.03 -5.39
CA ARG A 538 -11.03 13.79 -6.49
C ARG A 538 -12.14 14.77 -6.16
N ALA A 539 -11.91 15.91 -5.80
CA ALA A 539 -12.44 17.09 -6.46
C ALA A 539 -11.26 18.04 -6.42
N GLN A 540 -10.76 18.46 -7.52
CA GLN A 540 -9.85 19.60 -7.57
C GLN A 540 -10.59 20.87 -7.10
N GLU A 541 -11.26 20.81 -5.95
CA GLU A 541 -11.80 21.98 -5.27
C GLU A 541 -10.65 22.70 -4.58
N ARG A 542 -9.80 23.28 -5.42
CA ARG A 542 -8.80 24.21 -4.95
C ARG A 542 -9.49 25.52 -4.55
N VAL A 543 -9.33 25.90 -3.32
CA VAL A 543 -9.79 27.19 -2.82
C VAL A 543 -8.67 28.21 -3.01
N GLN A 544 -8.99 29.36 -3.60
CA GLN A 544 -8.04 30.47 -3.68
C GLN A 544 -8.06 31.26 -2.38
N VAL A 545 -6.89 31.44 -1.77
CA VAL A 545 -6.71 32.30 -0.58
C VAL A 545 -5.75 33.44 -0.86
N ILE A 546 -5.84 34.47 -0.04
CA ILE A 546 -5.06 35.70 -0.18
C ILE A 546 -4.17 35.86 1.06
N GLU A 547 -2.91 36.23 0.83
CA GLU A 547 -1.94 36.58 1.87
C GLU A 547 -1.18 37.84 1.44
N GLY A 548 -1.64 39.00 1.87
CA GLY A 548 -1.13 40.28 1.40
C GLY A 548 -1.30 40.44 -0.12
N PRO A 549 -0.21 40.64 -0.88
CA PRO A 549 -0.27 40.78 -2.33
C PRO A 549 -0.39 39.41 -3.05
N ALA A 550 -0.09 38.30 -2.34
CA ALA A 550 -0.02 36.97 -2.93
C ALA A 550 -1.37 36.25 -2.89
N LYS A 551 -1.57 35.38 -3.88
CA LYS A 551 -2.68 34.43 -3.97
C LYS A 551 -2.15 33.03 -3.96
N PHE A 552 -2.82 32.12 -3.26
CA PHE A 552 -2.41 30.70 -3.20
C PHE A 552 -3.58 29.78 -3.46
N TRP A 553 -3.31 28.71 -4.17
CA TRP A 553 -4.21 27.58 -4.24
C TRP A 553 -4.01 26.72 -2.98
N VAL A 554 -5.08 26.45 -2.26
CA VAL A 554 -5.13 25.47 -1.17
C VAL A 554 -6.09 24.35 -1.54
N ASN A 555 -5.78 23.14 -1.10
CA ASN A 555 -6.63 21.97 -1.24
C ASN A 555 -7.06 21.51 0.14
N LEU A 556 -8.36 21.50 0.39
CA LEU A 556 -8.93 21.16 1.69
C LEU A 556 -9.47 19.73 1.75
N SER A 557 -9.57 19.03 0.62
CA SER A 557 -10.17 17.69 0.49
C SER A 557 -9.14 16.59 0.27
N ASP A 558 -8.12 16.79 -0.58
CA ASP A 558 -7.37 15.71 -1.21
C ASP A 558 -6.02 15.42 -0.56
N TYR A 559 -5.42 16.38 0.14
CA TYR A 559 -4.11 16.24 0.77
C TYR A 559 -4.20 16.34 2.29
N LEU A 560 -3.32 15.65 3.00
CA LEU A 560 -3.19 15.81 4.44
C LEU A 560 -2.82 17.26 4.79
N ASP A 561 -1.94 17.86 3.99
CA ASP A 561 -1.54 19.26 4.09
C ASP A 561 -2.34 20.12 3.09
N THR A 562 -2.70 21.32 3.53
CA THR A 562 -3.52 22.22 2.73
C THR A 562 -2.80 22.90 1.58
N GLY A 563 -1.48 22.71 1.47
CA GLY A 563 -0.64 23.43 0.51
C GLY A 563 -0.19 24.82 1.00
N LEU A 564 -0.65 25.27 2.16
CA LEU A 564 -0.25 26.55 2.77
C LEU A 564 -0.13 26.39 4.29
N TYR A 565 1.11 26.43 4.79
CA TYR A 565 1.37 26.47 6.24
C TYR A 565 1.08 27.88 6.78
N LEU A 566 0.04 28.00 7.63
CA LEU A 566 -0.40 29.28 8.19
C LEU A 566 0.61 29.87 9.18
N ASP A 567 1.28 29.00 9.92
CA ASP A 567 2.29 29.37 10.90
C ASP A 567 3.58 29.94 10.27
N SER A 568 3.89 29.59 9.00
CA SER A 568 5.04 30.13 8.27
C SER A 568 4.75 31.47 7.58
N ARG A 569 3.57 32.06 7.75
CA ARG A 569 3.16 33.35 7.14
C ARG A 569 4.12 34.48 7.54
N GLY A 570 4.48 34.58 8.82
CA GLY A 570 5.39 35.59 9.31
C GLY A 570 6.77 35.50 8.69
N ILE A 571 7.27 34.26 8.42
CA ILE A 571 8.55 34.03 7.74
C ILE A 571 8.47 34.56 6.30
N ARG A 572 7.41 34.19 5.56
CA ARG A 572 7.19 34.66 4.19
C ARG A 572 7.14 36.19 4.10
N ARG A 573 6.46 36.82 5.05
CA ARG A 573 6.39 38.29 5.16
C ARG A 573 7.76 38.90 5.46
N ALA A 574 8.51 38.36 6.40
CA ALA A 574 9.86 38.84 6.75
C ALA A 574 10.81 38.77 5.55
N ILE A 575 10.80 37.67 4.81
CA ILE A 575 11.58 37.49 3.56
C ILE A 575 11.17 38.53 2.51
N ALA A 576 9.87 38.72 2.27
CA ALA A 576 9.38 39.69 1.30
C ALA A 576 9.79 41.11 1.66
N GLU A 577 9.68 41.50 2.93
CA GLU A 577 10.06 42.82 3.44
C GLU A 577 11.57 43.05 3.26
N TYR A 578 12.40 42.07 3.68
CA TYR A 578 13.85 42.16 3.51
C TYR A 578 14.25 42.34 2.03
N LEU A 579 13.68 41.53 1.15
CA LEU A 579 13.93 41.62 -0.29
C LEU A 579 13.50 42.96 -0.89
N ARG A 580 12.41 43.53 -0.40
CA ARG A 580 11.91 44.85 -0.83
C ARG A 580 12.91 45.96 -0.48
N VAL A 581 13.40 45.95 0.75
CA VAL A 581 14.41 46.92 1.22
C VAL A 581 15.73 46.74 0.47
N LEU A 582 16.14 45.47 0.24
CA LEU A 582 17.40 45.18 -0.47
C LEU A 582 17.30 45.59 -1.93
N ARG A 583 16.17 45.36 -2.61
CA ARG A 583 15.93 45.81 -3.99
C ARG A 583 16.03 47.31 -4.12
N ALA A 584 15.36 48.06 -3.22
CA ALA A 584 15.44 49.52 -3.22
C ALA A 584 16.86 50.04 -3.00
N ARG A 585 17.65 49.41 -2.10
CA ARG A 585 19.04 49.75 -1.87
C ARG A 585 19.93 49.49 -3.10
N ARG A 586 19.76 48.31 -3.74
CA ARG A 586 20.51 47.93 -4.94
C ARG A 586 20.21 48.83 -6.14
N ALA A 587 18.95 49.17 -6.33
CA ALA A 587 18.55 50.08 -7.38
C ALA A 587 19.24 51.46 -7.27
N ARG A 588 19.37 52.00 -6.03
CA ARG A 588 20.12 53.24 -5.80
C ARG A 588 21.60 53.11 -6.11
N GLN A 589 22.16 51.88 -6.10
CA GLN A 589 23.54 51.58 -6.40
C GLN A 589 23.76 51.18 -7.86
N GLY A 590 22.74 51.16 -8.69
CA GLY A 590 22.79 50.70 -10.12
C GLY A 590 23.07 49.19 -10.25
N LYS A 591 22.77 48.39 -9.22
CA LYS A 591 22.98 46.94 -9.18
C LYS A 591 21.68 46.21 -9.57
N GLY A 592 21.79 44.98 -10.12
CA GLY A 592 20.68 44.09 -10.37
C GLY A 592 19.89 43.75 -9.10
N GLY A 593 18.66 43.26 -9.26
CA GLY A 593 17.80 42.91 -8.14
C GLY A 593 18.31 41.73 -7.31
N PRO A 594 17.74 41.49 -6.12
CA PRO A 594 18.15 40.43 -5.24
C PRO A 594 17.68 39.04 -5.73
N ARG A 595 18.38 38.00 -5.30
CA ARG A 595 18.14 36.60 -5.65
C ARG A 595 17.76 35.78 -4.41
N LEU A 596 16.75 34.91 -4.57
CA LEU A 596 16.19 34.05 -3.50
C LEU A 596 16.46 32.58 -3.82
N LEU A 597 16.96 31.82 -2.83
CA LEU A 597 16.97 30.36 -2.85
C LEU A 597 15.96 29.86 -1.80
N ASN A 598 15.05 29.00 -2.21
CA ASN A 598 14.08 28.34 -1.36
C ASN A 598 14.35 26.83 -1.33
N LEU A 599 14.90 26.33 -0.23
CA LEU A 599 15.21 24.92 -0.01
C LEU A 599 14.08 24.25 0.75
N PHE A 600 13.71 23.01 0.34
CA PHE A 600 12.50 22.31 0.78
C PHE A 600 11.27 23.14 0.48
N SER A 601 11.17 23.54 -0.80
CA SER A 601 10.31 24.66 -1.21
C SER A 601 8.81 24.37 -1.15
N TYR A 602 8.43 23.11 -0.97
CA TYR A 602 7.03 22.68 -0.88
C TYR A 602 6.21 23.26 -2.05
N THR A 603 5.07 23.89 -1.81
CA THR A 603 4.21 24.50 -2.84
C THR A 603 4.69 25.88 -3.30
N GLY A 604 5.91 26.29 -2.97
CA GLY A 604 6.54 27.51 -3.45
C GLY A 604 5.98 28.83 -2.87
N THR A 605 5.19 28.77 -1.80
CA THR A 605 4.51 29.96 -1.23
C THR A 605 5.48 31.05 -0.76
N ALA A 606 6.64 30.64 -0.19
CA ALA A 606 7.69 31.58 0.21
C ALA A 606 8.36 32.23 -1.01
N THR A 607 8.54 31.50 -2.09
CA THR A 607 9.08 32.02 -3.35
C THR A 607 8.15 33.05 -3.96
N VAL A 608 6.83 32.79 -3.97
CA VAL A 608 5.83 33.76 -4.46
C VAL A 608 5.90 35.07 -3.66
N GLN A 609 5.90 34.99 -2.33
CA GLN A 609 5.99 36.18 -1.49
C GLN A 609 7.33 36.92 -1.69
N GLY A 610 8.44 36.18 -1.81
CA GLY A 610 9.73 36.74 -2.09
C GLY A 610 9.82 37.46 -3.45
N ALA A 611 9.25 36.88 -4.49
CA ALA A 611 9.20 37.48 -5.83
C ALA A 611 8.35 38.77 -5.82
N LEU A 612 7.14 38.73 -5.20
CA LEU A 612 6.30 39.91 -5.03
C LEU A 612 6.96 40.95 -4.10
N GLY A 613 7.78 40.53 -3.16
CA GLY A 613 8.64 41.38 -2.32
C GLY A 613 9.82 42.01 -3.06
N GLY A 614 10.17 41.53 -4.25
CA GLY A 614 11.20 42.15 -5.09
C GLY A 614 12.39 41.27 -5.42
N ALA A 615 12.38 39.98 -5.18
CA ALA A 615 13.37 39.09 -5.77
C ALA A 615 13.29 39.16 -7.31
N GLU A 616 14.41 39.41 -7.94
CA GLU A 616 14.50 39.46 -9.40
C GLU A 616 14.55 38.06 -10.00
N GLU A 617 15.26 37.16 -9.32
CA GLU A 617 15.35 35.75 -9.67
C GLU A 617 15.15 34.88 -8.42
N SER A 618 14.65 33.67 -8.60
CA SER A 618 14.61 32.68 -7.53
C SER A 618 14.83 31.27 -8.05
N LEU A 619 15.38 30.44 -7.18
CA LEU A 619 15.45 28.99 -7.36
C LEU A 619 14.72 28.30 -6.20
N SER A 620 13.77 27.43 -6.51
CA SER A 620 13.07 26.60 -5.52
C SER A 620 13.47 25.15 -5.73
N VAL A 621 13.99 24.50 -4.70
CA VAL A 621 14.46 23.11 -4.73
C VAL A 621 13.59 22.26 -3.82
N ASP A 622 13.03 21.18 -4.35
CA ASP A 622 12.24 20.20 -3.59
C ASP A 622 12.37 18.81 -4.21
N LEU A 623 12.24 17.77 -3.39
CA LEU A 623 12.27 16.38 -3.83
C LEU A 623 10.97 15.98 -4.53
N SER A 624 9.83 16.57 -4.10
CA SER A 624 8.49 16.19 -4.53
C SER A 624 8.07 16.86 -5.83
N ARG A 625 7.94 16.08 -6.90
CA ARG A 625 7.41 16.57 -8.18
C ARG A 625 5.98 17.12 -8.04
N THR A 626 5.17 16.51 -7.18
CA THR A 626 3.79 16.94 -6.91
C THR A 626 3.76 18.35 -6.33
N TYR A 627 4.58 18.63 -5.33
CA TYR A 627 4.65 19.96 -4.72
C TYR A 627 5.27 20.99 -5.67
N LEU A 628 6.23 20.61 -6.48
CA LEU A 628 6.78 21.51 -7.51
C LEU A 628 5.76 21.84 -8.62
N ASN A 629 4.90 20.90 -8.99
CA ASN A 629 3.78 21.19 -9.90
C ASN A 629 2.79 22.18 -9.25
N TRP A 630 2.47 22.00 -7.97
CA TRP A 630 1.64 22.95 -7.23
C TRP A 630 2.32 24.32 -7.08
N ALA A 631 3.63 24.35 -6.87
CA ALA A 631 4.40 25.60 -6.87
C ALA A 631 4.29 26.32 -8.21
N ARG A 632 4.32 25.59 -9.34
CA ARG A 632 4.11 26.15 -10.69
C ARG A 632 2.73 26.80 -10.80
N ASP A 633 1.68 26.11 -10.36
CA ASP A 633 0.31 26.66 -10.35
C ASP A 633 0.21 27.94 -9.50
N ASN A 634 0.90 28.00 -8.35
CA ASN A 634 0.97 29.21 -7.53
C ASN A 634 1.77 30.33 -8.21
N PHE A 635 2.82 30.00 -8.96
CA PHE A 635 3.57 30.99 -9.74
C PHE A 635 2.70 31.57 -10.86
N GLU A 636 1.99 30.73 -11.61
CA GLU A 636 1.05 31.14 -12.65
C GLU A 636 -0.07 32.03 -12.10
N LEU A 637 -0.66 31.65 -10.94
CA LEU A 637 -1.70 32.42 -10.26
C LEU A 637 -1.26 33.85 -9.92
N ASN A 638 0.04 34.01 -9.59
CA ASN A 638 0.65 35.29 -9.25
C ASN A 638 1.41 35.94 -10.43
N ARG A 639 1.31 35.37 -11.64
CA ARG A 639 1.94 35.88 -12.88
C ARG A 639 3.46 36.02 -12.78
N LEU A 640 4.12 35.08 -12.10
CA LEU A 640 5.57 35.05 -12.03
C LEU A 640 6.16 34.50 -13.33
N ASP A 641 7.25 35.11 -13.78
CA ASP A 641 7.98 34.65 -14.96
C ASP A 641 8.81 33.40 -14.62
N GLY A 642 8.44 32.26 -15.21
CA GLY A 642 9.13 30.99 -14.99
C GLY A 642 10.60 30.95 -15.47
N ALA A 643 11.02 31.88 -16.34
CA ALA A 643 12.42 32.00 -16.71
C ALA A 643 13.28 32.62 -15.60
N ARG A 644 12.67 33.48 -14.79
CA ARG A 644 13.33 34.13 -13.62
C ARG A 644 13.11 33.36 -12.32
N HIS A 645 11.97 32.72 -12.17
CA HIS A 645 11.59 31.98 -10.96
C HIS A 645 11.52 30.48 -11.29
N SER A 646 12.65 29.78 -11.11
CA SER A 646 12.82 28.40 -11.55
C SER A 646 12.52 27.40 -10.42
N LEU A 647 12.07 26.20 -10.84
CA LEU A 647 11.78 25.04 -9.98
C LEU A 647 12.75 23.91 -10.35
N GLN A 648 13.38 23.30 -9.36
CA GLN A 648 14.32 22.20 -9.52
C GLN A 648 13.92 21.02 -8.66
N GLN A 649 13.71 19.86 -9.25
CA GLN A 649 13.49 18.63 -8.54
C GLN A 649 14.83 18.02 -8.13
N ALA A 650 15.14 18.00 -6.85
CA ALA A 650 16.36 17.39 -6.31
C ALA A 650 16.21 17.05 -4.82
N ASP A 651 16.97 16.06 -4.37
CA ASP A 651 17.24 15.87 -2.94
C ASP A 651 18.13 17.02 -2.47
N VAL A 652 17.62 17.85 -1.57
CA VAL A 652 18.32 19.06 -1.08
C VAL A 652 19.64 18.72 -0.40
N LYS A 653 19.74 17.61 0.35
CA LYS A 653 20.97 17.15 0.99
C LYS A 653 22.06 16.84 -0.05
N ALA A 654 21.71 16.05 -1.04
CA ALA A 654 22.62 15.70 -2.16
C ALA A 654 22.95 16.93 -3.05
N TRP A 655 21.93 17.79 -3.27
CA TRP A 655 22.11 19.02 -4.06
C TRP A 655 23.07 20.01 -3.39
N LEU A 656 22.99 20.19 -2.08
CA LEU A 656 23.91 21.05 -1.31
C LEU A 656 25.33 20.47 -1.24
N ALA A 657 25.48 19.15 -1.17
CA ALA A 657 26.78 18.47 -1.19
C ALA A 657 27.52 18.62 -2.54
N SER A 658 26.79 18.85 -3.62
CA SER A 658 27.37 19.05 -4.94
C SER A 658 27.85 20.50 -5.13
N PRO A 659 28.96 20.77 -5.84
CA PRO A 659 29.35 22.12 -6.18
C PRO A 659 28.30 22.78 -7.08
N PRO A 660 28.12 24.13 -7.03
CA PRO A 660 27.19 24.83 -7.90
C PRO A 660 27.50 24.56 -9.37
N ALA A 661 26.49 24.13 -10.14
CA ALA A 661 26.62 23.89 -11.58
C ALA A 661 26.83 25.20 -12.41
N GLY A 662 26.70 26.35 -11.75
CA GLY A 662 26.91 27.67 -12.39
C GLY A 662 26.34 28.83 -11.57
N PRO A 663 26.34 30.03 -12.13
CA PRO A 663 25.89 31.25 -11.42
C PRO A 663 24.42 31.19 -10.96
N ARG A 664 23.60 30.36 -11.59
CA ARG A 664 22.18 30.19 -11.22
C ARG A 664 22.01 29.47 -9.89
N GLU A 665 22.98 28.68 -9.47
CA GLU A 665 22.94 27.89 -8.23
C GLU A 665 23.79 28.47 -7.09
N SER A 666 24.31 29.69 -7.23
CA SER A 666 25.14 30.37 -6.25
C SER A 666 24.83 31.86 -6.19
N HIS A 667 25.40 32.55 -5.20
CA HIS A 667 25.29 34.02 -5.02
C HIS A 667 23.83 34.48 -4.76
N PHE A 668 23.12 33.76 -3.89
CA PHE A 668 21.79 34.17 -3.44
C PHE A 668 21.90 35.21 -2.31
N ASP A 669 21.04 36.21 -2.36
CA ASP A 669 21.00 37.25 -1.30
C ASP A 669 20.21 36.79 -0.10
N VAL A 670 19.23 35.92 -0.34
CA VAL A 670 18.39 35.30 0.68
C VAL A 670 18.32 33.82 0.43
N ILE A 671 18.53 33.02 1.48
CA ILE A 671 18.23 31.59 1.48
C ILE A 671 17.15 31.33 2.53
N LEU A 672 16.05 30.69 2.17
CA LEU A 672 15.14 30.05 3.10
C LEU A 672 15.50 28.57 3.19
N PHE A 673 15.73 28.10 4.39
CA PHE A 673 16.00 26.71 4.73
C PHE A 673 14.92 26.22 5.70
N ASP A 674 13.83 25.67 5.19
CA ASP A 674 12.66 25.20 5.96
C ASP A 674 12.53 23.68 5.82
N ALA A 675 13.40 22.93 6.49
CA ALA A 675 13.51 21.49 6.35
C ALA A 675 12.49 20.73 7.22
N PRO A 676 12.00 19.56 6.76
CA PRO A 676 11.26 18.64 7.60
C PRO A 676 12.15 18.15 8.77
N THR A 677 11.52 17.87 9.91
CA THR A 677 12.25 17.39 11.11
C THR A 677 12.93 16.05 10.84
N PHE A 678 12.31 15.18 10.08
CA PHE A 678 12.81 13.88 9.65
C PHE A 678 12.26 13.54 8.27
N SER A 679 13.08 12.90 7.41
CA SER A 679 12.62 12.39 6.11
C SER A 679 13.44 11.14 5.75
N ASN A 680 12.72 10.07 5.37
CA ASN A 680 13.26 8.76 4.97
C ASN A 680 12.77 8.32 3.59
N SER A 681 12.60 9.25 2.66
CA SER A 681 12.12 8.95 1.32
C SER A 681 13.09 8.03 0.56
N GLU A 682 12.58 6.98 -0.10
CA GLU A 682 13.39 6.09 -0.97
C GLU A 682 14.12 6.81 -2.12
N ARG A 683 13.73 8.06 -2.41
CA ARG A 683 14.38 8.91 -3.41
C ARG A 683 15.56 9.71 -2.84
N MET A 684 15.82 9.58 -1.55
CA MET A 684 16.97 10.19 -0.89
C MET A 684 18.12 9.17 -0.83
N ALA A 685 19.36 9.65 -1.01
CA ALA A 685 20.53 8.81 -0.88
C ALA A 685 20.79 8.37 0.58
N GLU A 686 20.37 9.17 1.54
CA GLU A 686 20.46 8.94 2.99
C GLU A 686 19.29 9.62 3.71
N ASP A 687 18.85 9.08 4.84
CA ASP A 687 17.82 9.69 5.68
C ASP A 687 18.25 11.08 6.18
N LEU A 688 17.32 12.01 6.19
CA LEU A 688 17.47 13.32 6.76
C LEU A 688 17.00 13.30 8.22
N ASP A 689 17.91 13.55 9.14
CA ASP A 689 17.63 13.88 10.54
C ASP A 689 18.10 15.31 10.82
N LEU A 690 17.15 16.25 10.90
CA LEU A 690 17.48 17.66 11.01
C LEU A 690 18.30 18.00 12.27
N GLN A 691 18.06 17.31 13.40
CA GLN A 691 18.83 17.51 14.63
C GLN A 691 20.31 17.15 14.44
N ARG A 692 20.58 16.08 13.72
CA ARG A 692 21.93 15.59 13.44
C ARG A 692 22.60 16.39 12.32
N ASP A 693 21.87 16.64 11.24
CA ASP A 693 22.44 17.05 9.96
C ASP A 693 22.50 18.57 9.76
N HIS A 694 21.75 19.37 10.58
CA HIS A 694 21.63 20.83 10.36
C HIS A 694 22.97 21.59 10.32
N PRO A 695 24.03 21.30 11.14
CA PRO A 695 25.24 22.09 11.07
C PRO A 695 25.92 21.98 9.71
N ALA A 696 26.07 20.73 9.19
CA ALA A 696 26.71 20.50 7.90
C ALA A 696 25.90 21.06 6.73
N LEU A 697 24.56 20.94 6.81
CA LEU A 697 23.66 21.45 5.78
C LEU A 697 23.63 22.97 5.74
N LEU A 698 23.65 23.63 6.89
CA LEU A 698 23.74 25.09 6.98
C LEU A 698 25.09 25.59 6.45
N GLU A 699 26.21 24.95 6.79
CA GLU A 699 27.51 25.29 6.23
C GLU A 699 27.53 25.18 4.70
N ALA A 700 26.95 24.12 4.15
CA ALA A 700 26.83 23.92 2.71
C ALA A 700 25.93 24.98 2.05
N ALA A 701 24.82 25.36 2.69
CA ALA A 701 23.92 26.41 2.23
C ALA A 701 24.59 27.80 2.24
N LEU A 702 25.38 28.10 3.26
CA LEU A 702 26.13 29.39 3.33
C LEU A 702 27.09 29.58 2.16
N LYS A 703 27.67 28.49 1.61
CA LYS A 703 28.53 28.55 0.40
C LYS A 703 27.78 29.00 -0.85
N ARG A 704 26.43 28.98 -0.82
CA ARG A 704 25.58 29.47 -1.90
C ARG A 704 25.16 30.92 -1.74
N LEU A 705 25.44 31.56 -0.60
CA LEU A 705 25.14 32.96 -0.37
C LEU A 705 26.04 33.92 -1.15
N ALA A 706 25.48 35.04 -1.54
CA ALA A 706 26.21 36.19 -2.01
C ALA A 706 26.89 36.90 -0.82
N PRO A 707 28.00 37.66 -1.04
CA PRO A 707 28.57 38.47 0.00
C PRO A 707 27.56 39.43 0.64
N GLY A 708 27.38 39.30 1.96
CA GLY A 708 26.39 40.06 2.73
C GLY A 708 24.96 39.50 2.66
N GLY A 709 24.77 38.31 2.07
CA GLY A 709 23.51 37.60 2.07
C GLY A 709 23.07 37.05 3.44
N VAL A 710 21.82 36.66 3.57
CA VAL A 710 21.23 36.15 4.82
C VAL A 710 20.53 34.81 4.60
N LEU A 711 20.59 33.94 5.62
CA LEU A 711 19.88 32.65 5.61
C LEU A 711 18.85 32.64 6.75
N PHE A 712 17.59 32.31 6.40
CA PHE A 712 16.53 31.99 7.33
C PHE A 712 16.49 30.49 7.52
N PHE A 713 16.84 30.03 8.71
CA PHE A 713 16.72 28.63 9.10
C PHE A 713 15.49 28.43 9.96
N VAL A 714 14.62 27.51 9.55
CA VAL A 714 13.33 27.23 10.19
C VAL A 714 13.24 25.76 10.57
N THR A 715 12.67 25.49 11.73
CA THR A 715 12.35 24.12 12.17
C THR A 715 11.02 24.07 12.91
N HIS A 716 10.27 23.00 12.67
CA HIS A 716 9.01 22.66 13.35
C HIS A 716 9.22 21.60 14.45
N ALA A 717 10.47 21.23 14.74
CA ALA A 717 10.80 20.28 15.78
C ALA A 717 10.46 20.83 17.18
N ARG A 718 9.66 20.07 17.95
CA ARG A 718 9.24 20.47 19.31
C ARG A 718 10.38 20.61 20.30
N ARG A 719 11.44 19.82 20.13
CA ARG A 719 12.68 19.86 20.89
C ARG A 719 13.80 19.91 19.86
N PHE A 720 14.45 21.04 19.74
CA PHE A 720 15.53 21.24 18.80
C PHE A 720 16.67 21.98 19.51
N ASP A 721 17.85 21.38 19.47
CA ASP A 721 19.08 21.99 19.99
C ASP A 721 19.87 22.54 18.80
N PHE A 722 19.96 23.85 18.72
CA PHE A 722 20.65 24.54 17.64
C PHE A 722 22.14 24.60 17.99
N THR A 723 22.96 23.81 17.32
CA THR A 723 24.39 23.62 17.60
C THR A 723 25.30 24.16 16.49
N PHE A 724 24.73 24.93 15.54
CA PHE A 724 25.49 25.49 14.43
C PHE A 724 26.36 26.66 14.90
N GLU A 725 27.67 26.56 14.67
CA GLU A 725 28.65 27.60 14.86
C GLU A 725 29.57 27.65 13.63
N ALA A 726 29.80 28.83 13.06
CA ALA A 726 30.70 29.01 11.93
C ALA A 726 31.44 30.33 12.08
N GLU A 727 32.76 30.32 11.88
CA GLU A 727 33.61 31.50 11.97
C GLU A 727 33.16 32.58 10.96
N GLY A 728 33.04 33.82 11.43
CA GLY A 728 32.58 34.96 10.62
C GLY A 728 31.07 35.02 10.40
N TRP A 729 30.27 34.15 11.03
CA TRP A 729 28.82 34.14 10.93
C TRP A 729 28.14 34.27 12.29
N ALA A 730 27.13 35.12 12.36
CA ALA A 730 26.27 35.29 13.54
C ALA A 730 24.91 34.63 13.27
N ALA A 731 24.47 33.78 14.19
CA ALA A 731 23.11 33.18 14.18
C ALA A 731 22.29 33.75 15.31
N GLU A 732 21.14 34.33 15.02
CA GLU A 732 20.27 34.98 15.99
C GLU A 732 18.83 34.40 15.88
N GLU A 733 18.29 33.92 16.99
CA GLU A 733 16.91 33.43 17.00
C GLU A 733 15.90 34.61 16.92
N LYS A 734 15.07 34.60 15.89
CA LYS A 734 14.07 35.63 15.56
C LYS A 734 12.63 35.07 15.54
N THR A 735 12.37 33.97 16.21
CA THR A 735 11.07 33.30 16.27
C THR A 735 9.91 34.26 16.55
N HIS A 736 10.08 35.20 17.49
CA HIS A 736 9.04 36.17 17.87
C HIS A 736 8.65 37.15 16.75
N LEU A 737 9.51 37.37 15.75
CA LEU A 737 9.23 38.23 14.61
C LEU A 737 8.48 37.49 13.49
N THR A 738 8.50 36.18 13.53
CA THR A 738 7.97 35.31 12.47
C THR A 738 6.67 34.60 12.86
N LEU A 739 6.19 34.77 14.10
CA LEU A 739 4.91 34.23 14.56
C LEU A 739 3.82 35.29 14.46
N ASP A 740 2.71 34.93 13.82
CA ASP A 740 1.51 35.78 13.78
C ASP A 740 0.57 35.46 14.95
N GLN A 741 -0.28 36.41 15.29
CA GLN A 741 -1.21 36.38 16.43
C GLN A 741 -2.14 35.14 16.44
N ASP A 742 -2.48 34.59 15.30
CA ASP A 742 -3.35 33.42 15.17
C ASP A 742 -2.60 32.11 15.48
N CYS A 743 -1.27 32.09 15.36
CA CYS A 743 -0.42 30.93 15.59
C CYS A 743 0.46 31.06 16.88
N ASP A 744 0.44 32.23 17.54
CA ASP A 744 1.14 32.44 18.82
C ASP A 744 0.20 32.10 19.98
N ARG A 745 0.20 30.85 20.42
CA ARG A 745 -0.71 30.30 21.45
C ARG A 745 0.06 29.69 22.63
N GLY A 746 1.10 30.41 23.11
CA GLY A 746 1.91 30.02 24.28
C GLY A 746 3.02 29.02 24.00
N ARG A 747 3.02 28.35 22.87
CA ARG A 747 4.16 27.58 22.35
C ARG A 747 4.34 27.92 20.88
N PRO A 748 5.56 28.31 20.44
CA PRO A 748 5.79 28.65 19.05
C PRO A 748 5.55 27.40 18.14
N ALA A 749 4.87 27.63 17.03
CA ALA A 749 4.59 26.58 16.03
C ALA A 749 5.86 26.20 15.27
N HIS A 750 6.81 27.11 15.16
CA HIS A 750 8.13 26.91 14.59
C HIS A 750 9.18 27.72 15.37
N ARG A 751 10.46 27.43 15.13
CA ARG A 751 11.59 28.31 15.55
C ARG A 751 12.33 28.77 14.29
N CYS A 752 12.80 30.03 14.32
CA CYS A 752 13.46 30.66 13.19
C CYS A 752 14.77 31.34 13.64
N TRP A 753 15.88 30.97 13.01
CA TRP A 753 17.17 31.65 13.17
C TRP A 753 17.51 32.40 11.90
N LEU A 754 18.07 33.60 12.10
CA LEU A 754 18.64 34.40 11.05
C LEU A 754 20.16 34.31 11.11
N ILE A 755 20.76 33.75 10.05
CA ILE A 755 22.20 33.57 9.96
C ILE A 755 22.78 34.60 8.97
N ARG A 756 23.74 35.35 9.38
CA ARG A 756 24.35 36.47 8.63
C ARG A 756 25.83 36.62 8.92
N PRO A 757 26.62 37.28 8.05
CA PRO A 757 28.02 37.63 8.37
C PRO A 757 28.07 38.49 9.64
N GLU A 758 29.13 38.27 10.48
CA GLU A 758 29.38 39.07 11.68
C GLU A 758 29.53 40.53 11.32
N GLY A 759 29.02 41.44 12.18
CA GLY A 759 29.03 42.88 11.95
C GLY A 759 28.08 43.40 10.86
N GLY A 760 27.40 42.49 10.15
CA GLY A 760 26.40 42.90 9.15
C GLY A 760 25.12 43.44 9.81
N THR A 761 24.55 44.52 9.31
CA THR A 761 23.23 45.03 9.72
C THR A 761 22.18 44.52 8.78
N ILE A 762 21.01 44.10 9.33
CA ILE A 762 19.85 43.67 8.52
C ILE A 762 18.88 44.85 8.45
N PRO A 763 18.75 45.48 7.30
CA PRO A 763 17.79 46.57 7.16
C PRO A 763 16.36 46.01 7.19
N GLY A 764 15.53 46.44 8.16
CA GLY A 764 14.10 46.11 8.21
C GLY A 764 13.70 44.86 9.02
N LEU A 765 14.68 44.24 9.73
CA LEU A 765 14.44 43.15 10.68
C LEU A 765 15.02 43.48 12.04
#